data_24b5f05768f24094b77d9f9e4082e7a8
#
_entry.id   24b5f05768f24094b77d9f9e4082e7a8
#
_cell.length_a   1.000
_cell.length_b   1.000
_cell.length_c   1.000
_cell.angle_alpha   90.00
_cell.angle_beta   90.00
_cell.angle_gamma   90.00
#
_symmetry.space_group_name_H-M   'P 1'
#
loop_
_entity.id
_entity.type
_entity.pdbx_description
1 polymer ?
#
loop_
_entity_poly.entity_id
_entity_poly.type
_entity_poly.pdbx_seq_one_letter_code
_entity_poly.pdbx_strand_id
1 'polypeptide(L)'
;MYFIMRNQRHICGAIAIFCLLISAPINSSAGTESGINVSVNRTRVQRGETVDITIETNSSEVVRAVLLTPTVGTRNLSLTPISRKTSTFRSQVTLGIDDPQGVYVVHSWLGTSSNPTTVGKATFLLGRLVSDFFIAAYVDNTKPAADIDAYLKDFRSVGGNFLIAHNLISVTKAFYPSKIARTDVTAGSAKDLVELVLSCADKQGLPVLLSISWDMTKQSAFKDRMTEIKAIAAELYTLYKHHPSLAGFYSYQEGSGTYYVPFVREFTQHIKSLSPNLLTACAPHVDDPLLAGYLSTVEELDIIIYQAGVMASYRTDNRKMYPFRRVKDFCALGAGAKLLQNKISLNHVELFGYLENRLTPNTTATTYSNIHQQILSASTVTGADGISFFTYHAHVYEASKKLAQVKRSHEAVTDAMKAFDLITGKVSNSTNSLSVYFPYSDWIIERWPNFFLPALDAFRILGEPVDVLPYSPPLEESVYPYYPFHANKDVLARLLREKTILILPNISGFQQTDSDLIKAFVEQGGVVVAFGPQIPMGRSYERTELFGIEETLSSGSHKMVVVESALGTRAKPKSRFGVPSERSVVWKLKGARLIAKFEDGSPAITVNKFGKGAAIAVITEASAAARWTPQLTRDVLAYARSLRGESSMVDIFGSNEKTDVAVRRTFQGFRVAFVNHDSRGLPIVLRPVNARTDNHAWIDLTNDTLIEASGRSLNLTIPPRGFCVVEFRQNNEREP
;
A
#
# COMPACT_ATOMS: atom_id res chain seq x y z
N MET A 1 -12.17 -12.11 31.74
CA MET A 1 -12.35 -12.69 30.39
C MET A 1 -12.01 -14.18 30.29
N TYR A 2 -11.61 -14.82 31.37
CA TYR A 2 -11.22 -16.27 31.42
C TYR A 2 -12.34 -17.22 31.86
N PHE A 3 -13.56 -16.72 32.11
CA PHE A 3 -14.66 -17.51 32.72
C PHE A 3 -15.82 -17.83 31.77
N ILE A 4 -15.79 -17.42 30.49
CA ILE A 4 -16.91 -17.63 29.53
C ILE A 4 -16.63 -18.77 28.53
N MET A 5 -15.42 -19.33 28.50
CA MET A 5 -15.08 -20.37 27.50
C MET A 5 -15.33 -21.84 27.92
N ARG A 6 -16.05 -22.10 28.99
CA ARG A 6 -16.20 -23.50 29.47
C ARG A 6 -17.53 -24.19 29.13
N ASN A 7 -18.50 -23.50 28.52
CA ASN A 7 -19.86 -24.08 28.32
C ASN A 7 -20.33 -24.25 26.87
N GLN A 8 -19.46 -24.24 25.85
CA GLN A 8 -19.90 -24.44 24.46
C GLN A 8 -19.45 -25.77 23.84
N ARG A 9 -19.03 -26.78 24.61
CA ARG A 9 -18.56 -28.07 24.06
C ARG A 9 -19.64 -29.12 23.69
N HIS A 10 -20.92 -28.82 23.78
CA HIS A 10 -21.97 -29.84 23.59
C HIS A 10 -23.01 -29.60 22.48
N ILE A 11 -22.79 -28.66 21.54
CA ILE A 11 -23.76 -28.41 20.44
C ILE A 11 -23.21 -28.69 19.03
N CYS A 12 -21.94 -29.05 18.87
CA CYS A 12 -21.33 -29.23 17.54
C CYS A 12 -21.44 -30.63 16.92
N GLY A 13 -22.31 -31.50 17.44
CA GLY A 13 -22.39 -32.90 16.96
C GLY A 13 -23.41 -33.21 15.87
N ALA A 14 -24.26 -32.26 15.44
CA ALA A 14 -25.44 -32.59 14.63
C ALA A 14 -25.59 -31.88 13.27
N ILE A 15 -24.64 -31.06 12.84
CA ILE A 15 -24.77 -30.28 11.58
C ILE A 15 -23.77 -30.72 10.48
N ALA A 16 -22.91 -31.68 10.74
CA ALA A 16 -21.84 -32.06 9.80
C ALA A 16 -22.26 -33.03 8.66
N ILE A 17 -23.55 -33.38 8.49
CA ILE A 17 -24.00 -34.36 7.47
C ILE A 17 -24.82 -33.77 6.32
N PHE A 18 -25.05 -32.44 6.28
CA PHE A 18 -25.93 -31.86 5.25
C PHE A 18 -25.25 -30.98 4.18
N CYS A 19 -23.93 -30.85 4.17
CA CYS A 19 -23.23 -29.99 3.21
C CYS A 19 -22.37 -30.72 2.17
N LEU A 20 -22.58 -32.00 1.93
CA LEU A 20 -21.75 -32.81 1.01
C LEU A 20 -22.44 -33.18 -0.33
N LEU A 21 -23.53 -32.53 -0.68
CA LEU A 21 -24.13 -32.63 -2.00
C LEU A 21 -24.55 -31.25 -2.46
N ILE A 22 -23.76 -30.61 -3.26
CA ILE A 22 -23.96 -29.59 -4.32
C ILE A 22 -22.68 -28.77 -4.46
N SER A 23 -21.64 -29.38 -4.99
CA SER A 23 -20.57 -28.69 -5.72
C SER A 23 -20.49 -29.27 -7.15
N ALA A 24 -21.57 -29.17 -7.87
CA ALA A 24 -21.48 -29.17 -9.32
C ALA A 24 -20.97 -27.78 -9.73
N PRO A 25 -19.96 -27.67 -10.61
CA PRO A 25 -19.66 -26.38 -11.21
C PRO A 25 -20.94 -25.95 -11.95
N ILE A 26 -21.56 -24.89 -11.46
CA ILE A 26 -22.55 -24.16 -12.25
C ILE A 26 -21.72 -23.52 -13.37
N ASN A 27 -21.57 -24.24 -14.47
CA ASN A 27 -21.36 -23.65 -15.76
C ASN A 27 -22.61 -22.81 -16.04
N SER A 28 -22.66 -21.61 -15.49
CA SER A 28 -23.48 -20.57 -16.02
C SER A 28 -22.90 -20.24 -17.39
N SER A 29 -23.37 -20.91 -18.41
CA SER A 29 -23.44 -20.33 -19.74
C SER A 29 -24.36 -19.09 -19.59
N ALA A 30 -23.76 -18.00 -19.07
CA ALA A 30 -24.31 -16.67 -19.24
C ALA A 30 -24.47 -16.52 -20.76
N GLY A 31 -25.72 -16.46 -21.20
CA GLY A 31 -26.03 -16.17 -22.59
C GLY A 31 -25.19 -14.98 -22.99
N THR A 32 -24.38 -15.13 -24.02
CA THR A 32 -23.63 -14.07 -24.65
C THR A 32 -24.62 -13.08 -25.20
N GLU A 33 -25.13 -12.17 -24.36
CA GLU A 33 -25.68 -10.92 -24.85
C GLU A 33 -24.62 -10.33 -25.78
N SER A 34 -25.07 -9.83 -26.93
CA SER A 34 -24.24 -9.16 -27.94
C SER A 34 -23.37 -8.07 -27.31
N GLY A 35 -22.22 -8.46 -26.77
CA GLY A 35 -21.36 -7.61 -25.98
C GLY A 35 -20.18 -7.08 -26.77
N ILE A 36 -19.64 -5.96 -26.34
CA ILE A 36 -18.27 -5.53 -26.67
C ILE A 36 -17.37 -5.98 -25.52
N ASN A 37 -16.34 -6.75 -25.83
CA ASN A 37 -15.26 -7.07 -24.93
C ASN A 37 -14.05 -6.18 -25.26
N VAL A 38 -13.52 -5.45 -24.29
CA VAL A 38 -12.32 -4.63 -24.44
C VAL A 38 -11.26 -5.16 -23.51
N SER A 39 -10.10 -5.45 -24.05
CA SER A 39 -8.95 -5.91 -23.27
C SER A 39 -7.70 -5.10 -23.58
N VAL A 40 -6.80 -5.05 -22.61
CA VAL A 40 -5.46 -4.46 -22.74
C VAL A 40 -4.42 -5.52 -22.38
N ASN A 41 -3.29 -5.52 -23.08
CA ASN A 41 -2.23 -6.49 -22.82
C ASN A 41 -1.48 -6.22 -21.50
N ARG A 42 -1.65 -5.02 -20.91
CA ARG A 42 -1.01 -4.60 -19.66
C ARG A 42 -1.95 -3.69 -18.85
N THR A 43 -2.09 -3.99 -17.58
CA THR A 43 -2.86 -3.16 -16.64
C THR A 43 -1.98 -2.12 -15.94
N ARG A 44 -0.66 -2.28 -16.00
CA ARG A 44 0.34 -1.30 -15.51
C ARG A 44 1.35 -1.06 -16.60
N VAL A 45 1.66 0.21 -16.82
CA VAL A 45 2.49 0.66 -17.96
C VAL A 45 3.52 1.67 -17.44
N GLN A 46 4.70 1.61 -18.03
CA GLN A 46 5.76 2.60 -17.83
C GLN A 46 5.86 3.53 -19.04
N ARG A 47 6.49 4.67 -18.84
CA ARG A 47 6.77 5.60 -19.95
C ARG A 47 7.66 4.94 -21.00
N GLY A 48 7.35 5.16 -22.25
CA GLY A 48 8.00 4.51 -23.37
C GLY A 48 7.40 3.16 -23.79
N GLU A 49 6.52 2.58 -22.96
CA GLU A 49 5.85 1.32 -23.29
C GLU A 49 4.61 1.54 -24.15
N THR A 50 4.30 0.51 -24.93
CA THR A 50 3.10 0.47 -25.78
C THR A 50 2.06 -0.45 -25.16
N VAL A 51 0.82 0.03 -25.11
CA VAL A 51 -0.35 -0.75 -24.73
C VAL A 51 -1.07 -1.21 -25.99
N ASP A 52 -1.22 -2.52 -26.12
CA ASP A 52 -2.09 -3.13 -27.13
C ASP A 52 -3.52 -3.20 -26.60
N ILE A 53 -4.45 -2.66 -27.34
CA ILE A 53 -5.87 -2.65 -27.05
C ILE A 53 -6.56 -3.57 -28.06
N THR A 54 -7.31 -4.55 -27.55
CA THR A 54 -8.12 -5.44 -28.36
C THR A 54 -9.59 -5.22 -28.06
N ILE A 55 -10.41 -5.06 -29.10
CA ILE A 55 -11.85 -4.89 -28.99
C ILE A 55 -12.53 -5.99 -29.81
N GLU A 56 -13.33 -6.78 -29.14
CA GLU A 56 -14.09 -7.89 -29.76
C GLU A 56 -15.58 -7.59 -29.67
N THR A 57 -16.31 -7.85 -30.73
CA THR A 57 -17.76 -7.70 -30.75
C THR A 57 -18.41 -8.75 -31.63
N ASN A 58 -19.64 -9.12 -31.28
CA ASN A 58 -20.47 -10.01 -32.11
C ASN A 58 -21.40 -9.22 -33.06
N SER A 59 -21.34 -7.88 -33.00
CA SER A 59 -22.21 -7.00 -33.79
C SER A 59 -21.58 -6.66 -35.14
N SER A 60 -22.44 -6.50 -36.14
CA SER A 60 -22.07 -5.90 -37.43
C SER A 60 -22.08 -4.36 -37.41
N GLU A 61 -22.48 -3.76 -36.30
CA GLU A 61 -22.47 -2.30 -36.15
C GLU A 61 -21.04 -1.74 -36.11
N VAL A 62 -20.92 -0.47 -36.43
CA VAL A 62 -19.63 0.21 -36.39
C VAL A 62 -19.18 0.39 -34.95
N VAL A 63 -18.04 -0.20 -34.62
CA VAL A 63 -17.37 -0.03 -33.33
C VAL A 63 -16.68 1.32 -33.28
N ARG A 64 -16.90 2.06 -32.22
CA ARG A 64 -16.18 3.30 -31.92
C ARG A 64 -15.48 3.18 -30.59
N ALA A 65 -14.33 3.80 -30.45
CA ALA A 65 -13.60 3.81 -29.20
C ALA A 65 -12.86 5.12 -28.98
N VAL A 66 -12.80 5.50 -27.71
CA VAL A 66 -12.02 6.64 -27.22
C VAL A 66 -11.12 6.20 -26.08
N LEU A 67 -10.03 6.92 -25.89
CA LEU A 67 -9.18 6.83 -24.73
C LEU A 67 -9.40 8.07 -23.86
N LEU A 68 -9.92 7.90 -22.66
CA LEU A 68 -9.90 8.93 -21.65
C LEU A 68 -8.49 8.99 -21.07
N THR A 69 -7.87 10.17 -21.21
CA THR A 69 -6.50 10.39 -20.71
C THR A 69 -6.57 11.33 -19.50
N PRO A 70 -5.85 11.05 -18.42
CA PRO A 70 -5.76 11.99 -17.30
C PRO A 70 -5.28 13.36 -17.84
N THR A 71 -5.96 14.44 -17.49
CA THR A 71 -5.63 15.83 -17.85
C THR A 71 -6.05 16.36 -19.23
N VAL A 72 -6.30 15.51 -20.23
CA VAL A 72 -6.56 15.99 -21.62
C VAL A 72 -7.99 15.72 -22.08
N GLY A 73 -8.73 14.90 -21.33
CA GLY A 73 -10.05 14.41 -21.74
C GLY A 73 -9.98 13.22 -22.69
N THR A 74 -10.90 13.11 -23.62
CA THR A 74 -11.02 11.97 -24.51
C THR A 74 -10.28 12.21 -25.83
N ARG A 75 -9.59 11.17 -26.34
CA ARG A 75 -9.06 11.10 -27.70
C ARG A 75 -9.62 9.87 -28.44
N ASN A 76 -9.93 10.02 -29.74
CA ASN A 76 -10.36 8.90 -30.55
C ASN A 76 -9.25 7.88 -30.71
N LEU A 77 -9.61 6.59 -30.67
CA LEU A 77 -8.69 5.50 -30.99
C LEU A 77 -8.86 5.08 -32.45
N SER A 78 -7.74 4.94 -33.15
CA SER A 78 -7.72 4.39 -34.49
C SER A 78 -7.82 2.86 -34.38
N LEU A 79 -8.92 2.29 -34.86
CA LEU A 79 -9.21 0.87 -34.82
C LEU A 79 -8.84 0.20 -36.14
N THR A 80 -7.97 -0.80 -36.07
CA THR A 80 -7.60 -1.62 -37.23
C THR A 80 -8.21 -3.00 -37.10
N PRO A 81 -9.02 -3.51 -38.03
CA PRO A 81 -9.54 -4.85 -37.98
C PRO A 81 -8.40 -5.87 -38.10
N ILE A 82 -8.35 -6.87 -37.23
CA ILE A 82 -7.31 -7.91 -37.23
C ILE A 82 -7.53 -8.87 -38.41
N SER A 83 -8.79 -9.09 -38.80
CA SER A 83 -9.15 -9.96 -39.92
C SER A 83 -10.42 -9.46 -40.58
N ARG A 84 -10.54 -9.64 -41.89
CA ARG A 84 -11.78 -9.33 -42.66
C ARG A 84 -12.98 -10.21 -42.22
N LYS A 85 -12.72 -11.31 -41.52
CA LYS A 85 -13.76 -12.28 -41.08
C LYS A 85 -14.09 -12.19 -39.61
N THR A 86 -13.38 -11.37 -38.83
CA THR A 86 -13.57 -11.29 -37.37
C THR A 86 -14.02 -9.91 -36.98
N SER A 87 -14.94 -9.84 -36.02
CA SER A 87 -15.37 -8.61 -35.37
C SER A 87 -14.34 -8.18 -34.29
N THR A 88 -13.06 -8.34 -34.58
CA THR A 88 -11.97 -8.04 -33.65
C THR A 88 -11.14 -6.90 -34.22
N PHE A 89 -10.95 -5.88 -33.41
CA PHE A 89 -10.21 -4.67 -33.75
C PHE A 89 -9.03 -4.51 -32.80
N ARG A 90 -7.97 -3.91 -33.30
CA ARG A 90 -6.77 -3.57 -32.50
C ARG A 90 -6.47 -2.10 -32.59
N SER A 91 -5.97 -1.56 -31.50
CA SER A 91 -5.33 -0.25 -31.43
C SER A 91 -4.08 -0.35 -30.58
N GLN A 92 -3.13 0.55 -30.81
CA GLN A 92 -1.89 0.65 -30.03
C GLN A 92 -1.74 2.07 -29.49
N VAL A 93 -1.33 2.18 -28.25
CA VAL A 93 -1.06 3.45 -27.60
C VAL A 93 0.33 3.39 -26.99
N THR A 94 1.25 4.17 -27.54
CA THR A 94 2.57 4.35 -26.93
C THR A 94 2.52 5.57 -26.00
N LEU A 95 2.97 5.39 -24.75
CA LEU A 95 2.96 6.42 -23.73
C LEU A 95 4.33 7.10 -23.67
N GLY A 96 4.36 8.38 -24.02
CA GLY A 96 5.55 9.21 -24.02
C GLY A 96 5.97 9.68 -22.62
N ILE A 97 7.07 10.40 -22.58
CA ILE A 97 7.60 10.95 -21.31
C ILE A 97 6.69 12.04 -20.73
N ASP A 98 5.95 12.72 -21.58
CA ASP A 98 5.06 13.84 -21.22
C ASP A 98 3.61 13.38 -20.98
N ASP A 99 3.30 12.10 -21.22
CA ASP A 99 1.96 11.59 -20.95
C ASP A 99 1.63 11.67 -19.46
N PRO A 100 0.44 12.18 -19.12
CA PRO A 100 0.04 12.40 -17.73
C PRO A 100 -0.09 11.08 -16.97
N GLN A 101 0.32 11.09 -15.70
CA GLN A 101 0.14 9.94 -14.81
C GLN A 101 -1.32 9.81 -14.41
N GLY A 102 -1.77 8.57 -14.19
CA GLY A 102 -3.12 8.25 -13.75
C GLY A 102 -3.71 7.03 -14.44
N VAL A 103 -4.99 6.80 -14.21
CA VAL A 103 -5.75 5.75 -14.89
C VAL A 103 -6.21 6.23 -16.25
N TYR A 104 -5.91 5.43 -17.26
CA TYR A 104 -6.41 5.59 -18.61
C TYR A 104 -7.61 4.66 -18.79
N VAL A 105 -8.69 5.15 -19.38
CA VAL A 105 -9.88 4.35 -19.66
C VAL A 105 -10.09 4.22 -21.16
N VAL A 106 -10.01 3.00 -21.67
CA VAL A 106 -10.49 2.68 -23.00
C VAL A 106 -11.99 2.51 -22.92
N HIS A 107 -12.74 3.30 -23.64
CA HIS A 107 -14.18 3.26 -23.71
C HIS A 107 -14.62 3.00 -25.16
N SER A 108 -15.31 1.90 -25.39
CA SER A 108 -15.78 1.46 -26.70
C SER A 108 -17.30 1.26 -26.68
N TRP A 109 -17.97 1.55 -27.77
CA TRP A 109 -19.42 1.40 -27.86
C TRP A 109 -19.91 1.07 -29.25
N LEU A 110 -21.14 0.54 -29.31
CA LEU A 110 -21.96 0.40 -30.51
C LEU A 110 -23.10 1.45 -30.46
N GLY A 111 -23.55 1.86 -31.62
CA GLY A 111 -24.61 2.88 -31.72
C GLY A 111 -24.08 4.31 -31.60
N THR A 112 -24.87 5.23 -31.04
CA THR A 112 -24.47 6.62 -30.84
C THR A 112 -23.75 6.81 -29.50
N SER A 113 -22.92 7.84 -29.39
CA SER A 113 -22.22 8.13 -28.13
C SER A 113 -23.14 8.54 -26.99
N SER A 114 -24.30 9.15 -27.31
CA SER A 114 -25.30 9.59 -26.34
C SER A 114 -26.28 8.50 -25.91
N ASN A 115 -26.42 7.47 -26.72
CA ASN A 115 -27.28 6.33 -26.42
C ASN A 115 -26.65 5.02 -26.95
N PRO A 116 -25.57 4.53 -26.31
CA PRO A 116 -24.91 3.32 -26.75
C PRO A 116 -25.78 2.10 -26.47
N THR A 117 -25.93 1.23 -27.46
CA THR A 117 -26.61 -0.06 -27.29
C THR A 117 -25.81 -0.99 -26.43
N THR A 118 -24.50 -0.95 -26.59
CA THR A 118 -23.53 -1.78 -25.86
C THR A 118 -22.26 -0.98 -25.59
N VAL A 119 -21.67 -1.17 -24.42
CA VAL A 119 -20.43 -0.50 -23.99
C VAL A 119 -19.45 -1.53 -23.46
N GLY A 120 -18.19 -1.40 -23.87
CA GLY A 120 -17.05 -2.11 -23.31
C GLY A 120 -16.01 -1.14 -22.78
N LYS A 121 -15.37 -1.48 -21.68
CA LYS A 121 -14.31 -0.68 -21.07
C LYS A 121 -13.11 -1.53 -20.71
N ALA A 122 -11.92 -0.93 -20.74
CA ALA A 122 -10.72 -1.45 -20.11
C ALA A 122 -9.93 -0.31 -19.49
N THR A 123 -9.12 -0.62 -18.48
CA THR A 123 -8.33 0.39 -17.79
C THR A 123 -6.87 -0.05 -17.69
N PHE A 124 -5.97 0.92 -17.72
CA PHE A 124 -4.57 0.71 -17.35
C PHE A 124 -4.01 1.92 -16.62
N LEU A 125 -3.00 1.69 -15.79
CA LEU A 125 -2.37 2.69 -14.94
C LEU A 125 -0.99 3.06 -15.48
N LEU A 126 -0.76 4.36 -15.71
CA LEU A 126 0.55 4.94 -15.93
C LEU A 126 1.00 5.70 -14.67
N GLY A 127 2.12 5.27 -14.09
CA GLY A 127 2.70 5.97 -12.95
C GLY A 127 1.85 5.89 -11.68
N ARG A 128 1.38 7.02 -11.16
CA ARG A 128 0.77 7.12 -9.83
C ARG A 128 -0.62 7.68 -9.83
N LEU A 129 -1.39 7.30 -8.80
CA LEU A 129 -2.71 7.84 -8.51
C LEU A 129 -2.66 8.86 -7.38
N VAL A 130 -3.37 9.97 -7.60
CA VAL A 130 -3.72 10.94 -6.57
C VAL A 130 -5.23 11.06 -6.59
N SER A 131 -5.89 10.45 -5.61
CA SER A 131 -7.35 10.42 -5.55
C SER A 131 -7.90 11.32 -4.45
N ASP A 132 -9.16 11.73 -4.61
CA ASP A 132 -9.93 12.42 -3.58
C ASP A 132 -11.32 11.80 -3.42
N PHE A 133 -11.88 11.93 -2.23
CA PHE A 133 -13.26 11.62 -1.92
C PHE A 133 -14.12 12.89 -2.09
N PHE A 134 -14.80 12.97 -3.23
CA PHE A 134 -15.77 14.03 -3.49
C PHE A 134 -17.04 13.82 -2.70
N ILE A 135 -17.47 14.79 -1.89
CA ILE A 135 -18.66 14.68 -1.05
C ILE A 135 -19.77 15.57 -1.57
N ALA A 136 -20.86 14.96 -2.03
CA ALA A 136 -22.01 15.62 -2.63
C ALA A 136 -22.65 16.72 -1.76
N ALA A 137 -22.65 16.54 -0.45
CA ALA A 137 -23.27 17.46 0.50
C ALA A 137 -22.67 18.88 0.52
N TYR A 138 -21.49 19.08 -0.07
CA TYR A 138 -20.80 20.36 -0.13
C TYR A 138 -20.93 21.09 -1.46
N VAL A 139 -21.63 20.50 -2.43
CA VAL A 139 -21.85 21.14 -3.75
C VAL A 139 -22.79 22.34 -3.61
N ASP A 140 -22.44 23.45 -4.24
CA ASP A 140 -23.31 24.63 -4.33
C ASP A 140 -24.55 24.30 -5.19
N ASN A 141 -25.69 24.16 -4.53
CA ASN A 141 -26.96 23.81 -5.19
C ASN A 141 -27.49 24.88 -6.15
N THR A 142 -26.96 26.09 -6.11
CA THR A 142 -27.38 27.18 -7.04
C THR A 142 -26.71 27.07 -8.39
N LYS A 143 -25.48 26.54 -8.45
CA LYS A 143 -24.68 26.37 -9.67
C LYS A 143 -23.86 25.06 -9.62
N PRO A 144 -24.51 23.89 -9.48
CA PRO A 144 -23.80 22.66 -9.16
C PRO A 144 -22.78 22.24 -10.22
N ALA A 145 -23.08 22.38 -11.51
CA ALA A 145 -22.14 22.03 -12.58
C ALA A 145 -20.89 22.90 -12.59
N ALA A 146 -21.06 24.21 -12.37
CA ALA A 146 -19.94 25.16 -12.32
C ALA A 146 -19.06 24.93 -11.07
N ASP A 147 -19.68 24.62 -9.94
CA ASP A 147 -18.98 24.33 -8.71
C ASP A 147 -18.15 23.04 -8.81
N ILE A 148 -18.73 21.98 -9.37
CA ILE A 148 -18.03 20.71 -9.62
C ILE A 148 -16.87 20.93 -10.60
N ASP A 149 -17.09 21.63 -11.73
CA ASP A 149 -16.03 21.87 -12.70
C ASP A 149 -14.88 22.69 -12.10
N ALA A 150 -15.18 23.70 -11.30
CA ALA A 150 -14.19 24.51 -10.60
C ALA A 150 -13.38 23.67 -9.59
N TYR A 151 -14.06 22.83 -8.80
CA TYR A 151 -13.40 21.92 -7.89
C TYR A 151 -12.47 20.94 -8.64
N LEU A 152 -12.94 20.30 -9.70
CA LEU A 152 -12.13 19.34 -10.45
C LEU A 152 -10.89 19.99 -11.07
N LYS A 153 -11.00 21.24 -11.54
CA LYS A 153 -9.85 22.02 -12.02
C LYS A 153 -8.85 22.32 -10.91
N ASP A 154 -9.35 22.72 -9.74
CA ASP A 154 -8.52 23.01 -8.58
C ASP A 154 -7.81 21.74 -8.08
N PHE A 155 -8.53 20.63 -7.94
CA PHE A 155 -7.97 19.34 -7.56
C PHE A 155 -6.89 18.87 -8.54
N ARG A 156 -7.09 19.06 -9.83
CA ARG A 156 -6.07 18.77 -10.84
C ARG A 156 -4.83 19.65 -10.71
N SER A 157 -5.00 20.93 -10.34
CA SER A 157 -3.87 21.85 -10.16
C SER A 157 -2.89 21.39 -9.07
N VAL A 158 -3.37 20.59 -8.10
CA VAL A 158 -2.55 19.95 -7.06
C VAL A 158 -2.14 18.51 -7.41
N GLY A 159 -2.28 18.08 -8.66
CA GLY A 159 -1.87 16.77 -9.13
C GLY A 159 -2.92 15.68 -9.05
N GLY A 160 -4.17 16.00 -8.67
CA GLY A 160 -5.29 15.06 -8.63
C GLY A 160 -5.60 14.45 -10.00
N ASN A 161 -5.77 13.13 -10.07
CA ASN A 161 -5.97 12.42 -11.33
C ASN A 161 -6.97 11.24 -11.24
N PHE A 162 -7.66 11.09 -10.10
CA PHE A 162 -8.64 10.05 -9.87
C PHE A 162 -9.67 10.48 -8.83
N LEU A 163 -10.96 10.19 -9.04
CA LEU A 163 -12.02 10.64 -8.16
C LEU A 163 -12.83 9.47 -7.59
N ILE A 164 -13.18 9.56 -6.32
CA ILE A 164 -14.17 8.70 -5.67
C ILE A 164 -15.37 9.58 -5.34
N ALA A 165 -16.46 9.43 -6.08
CA ALA A 165 -17.68 10.16 -5.85
C ALA A 165 -18.40 9.56 -4.63
N HIS A 166 -18.15 10.15 -3.47
CA HIS A 166 -18.55 9.64 -2.17
C HIS A 166 -19.88 10.26 -1.73
N ASN A 167 -20.72 9.45 -1.05
CA ASN A 167 -22.04 9.89 -0.58
C ASN A 167 -23.01 10.39 -1.67
N LEU A 168 -22.78 10.09 -2.95
CA LEU A 168 -23.75 10.34 -4.01
C LEU A 168 -24.95 9.39 -3.94
N ILE A 169 -24.73 8.24 -3.35
CA ILE A 169 -25.68 7.13 -3.36
C ILE A 169 -25.64 6.46 -2.00
N SER A 170 -26.80 6.38 -1.35
CA SER A 170 -27.01 5.57 -0.16
C SER A 170 -28.29 4.78 -0.31
N VAL A 171 -28.48 3.77 0.51
CA VAL A 171 -29.73 2.97 0.52
C VAL A 171 -30.97 3.80 0.85
N THR A 172 -30.77 4.95 1.52
CA THR A 172 -31.86 5.85 1.93
C THR A 172 -31.91 7.15 1.11
N LYS A 173 -30.86 7.49 0.37
CA LYS A 173 -30.76 8.72 -0.42
C LYS A 173 -30.03 8.45 -1.72
N ALA A 174 -30.61 8.91 -2.84
CA ALA A 174 -29.94 8.90 -4.13
C ALA A 174 -29.92 10.32 -4.70
N PHE A 175 -28.76 10.76 -5.16
CA PHE A 175 -28.58 12.04 -5.86
C PHE A 175 -28.67 11.85 -7.38
N TYR A 176 -29.49 10.88 -7.82
CA TYR A 176 -29.82 10.56 -9.20
C TYR A 176 -31.27 10.01 -9.27
N PRO A 177 -31.92 9.98 -10.44
CA PRO A 177 -33.31 9.50 -10.57
C PRO A 177 -33.41 7.97 -10.45
N SER A 178 -33.19 7.45 -9.24
CA SER A 178 -33.26 6.01 -8.95
C SER A 178 -34.71 5.52 -8.89
N LYS A 179 -34.92 4.31 -9.41
CA LYS A 179 -36.18 3.56 -9.25
C LYS A 179 -36.12 2.58 -8.08
N ILE A 180 -34.93 2.31 -7.56
CA ILE A 180 -34.65 1.31 -6.53
C ILE A 180 -34.40 1.95 -5.18
N ALA A 181 -33.47 2.92 -5.14
CA ALA A 181 -33.19 3.66 -3.91
C ALA A 181 -34.35 4.60 -3.57
N ARG A 182 -34.76 4.64 -2.29
CA ARG A 182 -35.76 5.62 -1.84
C ARG A 182 -35.25 7.02 -2.12
N THR A 183 -35.95 7.72 -3.01
CA THR A 183 -35.61 9.09 -3.38
C THR A 183 -36.18 10.07 -2.35
N ASP A 184 -35.49 10.27 -1.23
CA ASP A 184 -35.64 11.48 -0.47
C ASP A 184 -34.72 12.55 -1.11
N VAL A 185 -35.12 13.00 -2.28
CA VAL A 185 -34.52 14.19 -2.91
C VAL A 185 -35.05 15.36 -2.13
N THR A 186 -34.30 15.81 -1.11
CA THR A 186 -34.57 17.08 -0.44
C THR A 186 -34.60 18.17 -1.50
N ALA A 187 -35.72 18.90 -1.54
CA ALA A 187 -35.93 20.04 -2.44
C ALA A 187 -34.72 20.97 -2.39
N GLY A 188 -34.01 21.13 -3.49
CA GLY A 188 -32.85 22.04 -3.63
C GLY A 188 -31.56 21.39 -4.15
N SER A 189 -31.44 20.04 -4.21
CA SER A 189 -30.31 19.39 -4.88
C SER A 189 -30.55 19.30 -6.39
N ALA A 190 -29.47 19.33 -7.18
CA ALA A 190 -29.56 19.04 -8.60
C ALA A 190 -30.27 17.71 -8.82
N LYS A 191 -31.19 17.65 -9.78
CA LYS A 191 -32.00 16.47 -10.06
C LYS A 191 -31.18 15.20 -10.35
N ASP A 192 -29.98 15.37 -10.89
CA ASP A 192 -29.06 14.29 -11.20
C ASP A 192 -27.61 14.74 -10.99
N LEU A 193 -27.12 14.62 -9.76
CA LEU A 193 -25.77 15.03 -9.41
C LEU A 193 -24.72 14.02 -9.92
N VAL A 194 -25.12 12.75 -10.11
CA VAL A 194 -24.21 11.72 -10.66
C VAL A 194 -23.89 12.06 -12.11
N GLU A 195 -24.91 12.42 -12.92
CA GLU A 195 -24.74 12.89 -14.30
C GLU A 195 -23.79 14.10 -14.36
N LEU A 196 -24.00 15.09 -13.48
CA LEU A 196 -23.17 16.29 -13.46
C LEU A 196 -21.72 16.01 -13.12
N VAL A 197 -21.45 15.16 -12.12
CA VAL A 197 -20.09 14.76 -11.75
C VAL A 197 -19.40 14.05 -12.91
N LEU A 198 -20.07 13.07 -13.52
CA LEU A 198 -19.48 12.32 -14.62
C LEU A 198 -19.29 13.19 -15.87
N SER A 199 -20.24 14.06 -16.22
CA SER A 199 -20.11 15.00 -17.34
C SER A 199 -18.96 15.98 -17.14
N CYS A 200 -18.76 16.52 -15.92
CA CYS A 200 -17.61 17.37 -15.61
C CYS A 200 -16.29 16.58 -15.63
N ALA A 201 -16.31 15.36 -15.11
CA ALA A 201 -15.14 14.48 -15.11
C ALA A 201 -14.72 14.06 -16.52
N ASP A 202 -15.67 13.79 -17.44
CA ASP A 202 -15.38 13.51 -18.85
C ASP A 202 -14.62 14.68 -19.51
N LYS A 203 -15.05 15.91 -19.25
CA LYS A 203 -14.38 17.14 -19.77
C LYS A 203 -12.98 17.31 -19.21
N GLN A 204 -12.78 16.92 -17.95
CA GLN A 204 -11.50 17.08 -17.26
C GLN A 204 -10.57 15.86 -17.40
N GLY A 205 -11.02 14.78 -18.03
CA GLY A 205 -10.24 13.55 -18.15
C GLY A 205 -10.03 12.82 -16.82
N LEU A 206 -10.96 12.92 -15.86
CA LEU A 206 -10.84 12.31 -14.55
C LEU A 206 -11.67 11.02 -14.47
N PRO A 207 -11.03 9.84 -14.30
CA PRO A 207 -11.76 8.61 -13.99
C PRO A 207 -12.43 8.69 -12.63
N VAL A 208 -13.64 8.14 -12.53
CA VAL A 208 -14.50 8.21 -11.36
C VAL A 208 -14.94 6.82 -10.91
N LEU A 209 -14.83 6.55 -9.61
CA LEU A 209 -15.55 5.45 -8.96
C LEU A 209 -16.80 6.00 -8.28
N LEU A 210 -17.93 5.37 -8.53
CA LEU A 210 -19.17 5.69 -7.81
C LEU A 210 -19.21 4.93 -6.50
N SER A 211 -19.46 5.63 -5.40
CA SER A 211 -19.60 5.03 -4.10
C SER A 211 -21.06 4.78 -3.77
N ILE A 212 -21.39 3.54 -3.48
CA ILE A 212 -22.67 3.16 -2.90
C ILE A 212 -22.49 3.17 -1.40
N SER A 213 -22.90 4.29 -0.76
CA SER A 213 -22.77 4.46 0.68
C SER A 213 -23.83 3.70 1.44
N TRP A 214 -23.54 3.43 2.69
CA TRP A 214 -24.32 2.57 3.57
C TRP A 214 -24.50 3.19 4.95
N ASP A 215 -25.65 3.01 5.55
CA ASP A 215 -25.85 3.37 6.96
C ASP A 215 -25.38 2.23 7.86
N MET A 216 -24.23 2.45 8.50
CA MET A 216 -23.42 1.47 9.23
C MET A 216 -23.95 1.09 10.62
N THR A 217 -25.07 1.63 11.05
CA THR A 217 -25.46 1.51 12.44
C THR A 217 -25.87 0.10 12.89
N LYS A 218 -25.98 -0.89 11.96
CA LYS A 218 -26.36 -2.26 12.30
C LYS A 218 -25.64 -3.31 11.44
N GLN A 219 -24.70 -4.02 12.02
CA GLN A 219 -23.96 -5.13 11.39
C GLN A 219 -24.87 -6.27 10.82
N SER A 220 -26.03 -6.50 11.42
CA SER A 220 -26.97 -7.51 10.97
C SER A 220 -27.65 -7.18 9.64
N ALA A 221 -27.56 -5.93 9.19
CA ALA A 221 -28.25 -5.46 7.99
C ALA A 221 -27.52 -5.80 6.67
N PHE A 222 -26.29 -6.33 6.71
CA PHE A 222 -25.50 -6.53 5.49
C PHE A 222 -26.05 -7.59 4.55
N LYS A 223 -26.33 -8.79 5.06
CA LYS A 223 -26.84 -9.89 4.25
C LYS A 223 -28.16 -9.50 3.60
N ASP A 224 -29.03 -8.83 4.36
CA ASP A 224 -30.38 -8.47 3.93
C ASP A 224 -30.36 -7.36 2.85
N ARG A 225 -29.28 -6.57 2.78
CA ARG A 225 -29.19 -5.42 1.87
C ARG A 225 -28.25 -5.61 0.68
N MET A 226 -27.47 -6.68 0.63
CA MET A 226 -26.59 -6.94 -0.52
C MET A 226 -27.36 -7.02 -1.84
N THR A 227 -28.56 -7.59 -1.82
CA THR A 227 -29.44 -7.62 -2.99
C THR A 227 -29.80 -6.22 -3.49
N GLU A 228 -30.12 -5.30 -2.58
CA GLU A 228 -30.44 -3.91 -2.90
C GLU A 228 -29.21 -3.17 -3.44
N ILE A 229 -28.03 -3.37 -2.83
CA ILE A 229 -26.76 -2.78 -3.30
C ILE A 229 -26.45 -3.23 -4.73
N LYS A 230 -26.59 -4.51 -5.00
CA LYS A 230 -26.36 -5.08 -6.33
C LYS A 230 -27.32 -4.47 -7.35
N ALA A 231 -28.59 -4.33 -6.99
CA ALA A 231 -29.58 -3.72 -7.85
C ALA A 231 -29.27 -2.24 -8.13
N ILE A 232 -28.86 -1.48 -7.11
CA ILE A 232 -28.42 -0.07 -7.25
C ILE A 232 -27.20 0.01 -8.16
N ALA A 233 -26.21 -0.85 -7.97
CA ALA A 233 -25.03 -0.87 -8.83
C ALA A 233 -25.37 -1.13 -10.30
N ALA A 234 -26.26 -2.08 -10.56
CA ALA A 234 -26.74 -2.40 -11.90
C ALA A 234 -27.51 -1.23 -12.53
N GLU A 235 -28.36 -0.56 -11.73
CA GLU A 235 -29.10 0.63 -12.18
C GLU A 235 -28.14 1.77 -12.57
N LEU A 236 -27.19 2.09 -11.71
CA LEU A 236 -26.19 3.12 -11.97
C LEU A 236 -25.36 2.81 -13.22
N TYR A 237 -24.90 1.57 -13.33
CA TYR A 237 -24.16 1.17 -14.53
C TYR A 237 -25.00 1.33 -15.78
N THR A 238 -26.25 0.93 -15.74
CA THR A 238 -27.17 1.04 -16.88
C THR A 238 -27.41 2.50 -17.28
N LEU A 239 -27.61 3.39 -16.32
CA LEU A 239 -27.86 4.81 -16.56
C LEU A 239 -26.62 5.54 -17.08
N TYR A 240 -25.44 5.25 -16.51
CA TYR A 240 -24.23 6.09 -16.71
C TYR A 240 -23.08 5.38 -17.43
N LYS A 241 -23.25 4.15 -17.93
CA LYS A 241 -22.20 3.42 -18.66
C LYS A 241 -21.66 4.18 -19.88
N HIS A 242 -22.42 5.13 -20.41
CA HIS A 242 -22.07 5.96 -21.57
C HIS A 242 -20.96 6.98 -21.26
N HIS A 243 -20.71 7.33 -19.97
CA HIS A 243 -19.64 8.23 -19.58
C HIS A 243 -18.28 7.53 -19.64
N PRO A 244 -17.31 8.04 -20.42
CA PRO A 244 -15.94 7.52 -20.40
C PRO A 244 -15.29 7.56 -19.01
N SER A 245 -15.60 8.60 -18.22
CA SER A 245 -15.07 8.77 -16.86
C SER A 245 -15.56 7.74 -15.86
N LEU A 246 -16.71 7.10 -16.05
CA LEU A 246 -17.17 6.03 -15.16
C LEU A 246 -16.19 4.85 -15.26
N ALA A 247 -15.25 4.78 -14.32
CA ALA A 247 -14.22 3.75 -14.28
C ALA A 247 -14.60 2.54 -13.43
N GLY A 248 -15.55 2.67 -12.50
CA GLY A 248 -15.97 1.57 -11.62
C GLY A 248 -16.70 2.01 -10.36
N PHE A 249 -16.55 1.19 -9.31
CA PHE A 249 -17.31 1.37 -8.06
C PHE A 249 -16.39 1.24 -6.83
N TYR A 250 -16.74 2.01 -5.81
CA TYR A 250 -16.10 1.99 -4.50
C TYR A 250 -17.06 1.41 -3.45
N SER A 251 -16.60 0.39 -2.75
CA SER A 251 -17.30 -0.16 -1.59
C SER A 251 -17.10 0.76 -0.39
N TYR A 252 -18.11 1.54 -0.07
CA TYR A 252 -18.08 2.62 0.93
C TYR A 252 -17.71 2.17 2.34
N GLN A 253 -17.76 0.89 2.64
CA GLN A 253 -17.66 0.50 4.02
C GLN A 253 -16.24 0.61 4.57
N GLU A 254 -16.07 1.39 5.63
CA GLU A 254 -14.97 1.28 6.56
C GLU A 254 -15.19 0.07 7.47
N GLY A 255 -15.11 -1.13 6.91
CA GLY A 255 -15.34 -2.34 7.67
C GLY A 255 -14.08 -2.76 8.42
N SER A 256 -14.28 -3.20 9.64
CA SER A 256 -13.29 -3.93 10.42
C SER A 256 -13.81 -5.33 10.71
N GLY A 257 -12.91 -6.32 10.71
CA GLY A 257 -13.24 -7.66 11.13
C GLY A 257 -13.75 -8.60 10.03
N THR A 258 -14.24 -9.74 10.47
CA THR A 258 -14.43 -10.95 9.67
C THR A 258 -15.48 -10.86 8.57
N TYR A 259 -16.52 -10.09 8.78
CA TYR A 259 -17.65 -9.94 7.85
C TYR A 259 -17.33 -9.05 6.66
N TYR A 260 -16.28 -8.22 6.76
CA TYR A 260 -16.00 -7.23 5.74
C TYR A 260 -15.47 -7.85 4.44
N VAL A 261 -14.62 -8.85 4.54
CA VAL A 261 -14.01 -9.46 3.34
C VAL A 261 -15.02 -10.23 2.48
N PRO A 262 -15.91 -11.07 3.05
CA PRO A 262 -17.01 -11.67 2.29
C PRO A 262 -17.90 -10.63 1.62
N PHE A 263 -18.20 -9.53 2.33
CA PHE A 263 -18.96 -8.42 1.77
C PHE A 263 -18.26 -7.80 0.56
N VAL A 264 -16.99 -7.44 0.68
CA VAL A 264 -16.22 -6.86 -0.44
C VAL A 264 -16.15 -7.83 -1.61
N ARG A 265 -15.93 -9.12 -1.36
CA ARG A 265 -15.89 -10.14 -2.39
C ARG A 265 -17.21 -10.22 -3.15
N GLU A 266 -18.34 -10.33 -2.44
CA GLU A 266 -19.65 -10.43 -3.06
C GLU A 266 -20.01 -9.17 -3.86
N PHE A 267 -19.67 -8.01 -3.34
CA PHE A 267 -19.85 -6.73 -4.04
C PHE A 267 -19.00 -6.66 -5.30
N THR A 268 -17.70 -6.93 -5.20
CA THR A 268 -16.76 -6.81 -6.32
C THR A 268 -17.05 -7.83 -7.42
N GLN A 269 -17.44 -9.06 -7.06
CA GLN A 269 -17.91 -10.08 -8.01
C GLN A 269 -19.13 -9.60 -8.79
N HIS A 270 -20.08 -8.97 -8.10
CA HIS A 270 -21.24 -8.41 -8.79
C HIS A 270 -20.84 -7.28 -9.75
N ILE A 271 -19.96 -6.36 -9.34
CA ILE A 271 -19.47 -5.29 -10.23
C ILE A 271 -18.78 -5.87 -11.46
N LYS A 272 -17.91 -6.88 -11.28
CA LYS A 272 -17.26 -7.55 -12.41
C LYS A 272 -18.23 -8.29 -13.33
N SER A 273 -19.37 -8.75 -12.81
CA SER A 273 -20.42 -9.36 -13.63
C SER A 273 -21.15 -8.33 -14.51
N LEU A 274 -21.24 -7.06 -14.09
CA LEU A 274 -21.80 -5.98 -14.92
C LEU A 274 -20.86 -5.64 -16.09
N SER A 275 -19.56 -5.56 -15.79
CA SER A 275 -18.49 -5.45 -16.79
C SER A 275 -17.15 -5.85 -16.15
N PRO A 276 -16.42 -6.81 -16.71
CA PRO A 276 -15.23 -7.39 -16.07
C PRO A 276 -14.09 -6.40 -15.86
N ASN A 277 -14.10 -5.32 -16.62
CA ASN A 277 -13.04 -4.32 -16.59
C ASN A 277 -13.38 -3.05 -15.76
N LEU A 278 -14.53 -3.02 -15.08
CA LEU A 278 -14.82 -1.98 -14.11
C LEU A 278 -13.89 -2.13 -12.92
N LEU A 279 -13.27 -1.03 -12.52
CA LEU A 279 -12.44 -1.01 -11.32
C LEU A 279 -13.30 -1.11 -10.07
N THR A 280 -12.76 -1.81 -9.08
CA THR A 280 -13.37 -1.92 -7.75
C THR A 280 -12.38 -1.46 -6.70
N ALA A 281 -12.86 -0.74 -5.69
CA ALA A 281 -12.02 -0.22 -4.63
C ALA A 281 -12.69 -0.37 -3.25
N CYS A 282 -11.88 -0.45 -2.21
CA CYS A 282 -12.32 -0.33 -0.83
C CYS A 282 -11.26 0.36 0.04
N ALA A 283 -11.69 0.87 1.21
CA ALA A 283 -10.82 1.40 2.24
C ALA A 283 -11.09 0.66 3.56
N PRO A 284 -10.22 -0.26 3.98
CA PRO A 284 -10.36 -0.96 5.25
C PRO A 284 -10.18 -0.01 6.43
N HIS A 285 -10.85 -0.32 7.55
CA HIS A 285 -10.72 0.47 8.77
C HIS A 285 -9.30 0.41 9.34
N VAL A 286 -8.89 1.51 9.92
CA VAL A 286 -7.57 1.79 10.47
C VAL A 286 -7.06 0.77 11.49
N ASP A 287 -7.95 0.21 12.30
CA ASP A 287 -7.55 -0.58 13.47
C ASP A 287 -7.26 -2.05 13.12
N ASP A 288 -7.36 -2.42 11.84
CA ASP A 288 -7.11 -3.78 11.40
C ASP A 288 -6.08 -3.84 10.27
N PRO A 289 -4.78 -3.78 10.58
CA PRO A 289 -3.71 -3.85 9.58
C PRO A 289 -3.68 -5.16 8.78
N LEU A 290 -4.34 -6.22 9.28
CA LEU A 290 -4.40 -7.51 8.60
C LEU A 290 -5.46 -7.55 7.53
N LEU A 291 -6.47 -6.71 7.68
CA LEU A 291 -7.56 -6.66 6.72
C LEU A 291 -7.05 -6.37 5.31
N ALA A 292 -5.99 -5.56 5.18
CA ALA A 292 -5.33 -5.32 3.90
C ALA A 292 -4.79 -6.61 3.27
N GLY A 293 -4.16 -7.48 4.07
CA GLY A 293 -3.68 -8.78 3.60
C GLY A 293 -4.83 -9.66 3.11
N TYR A 294 -5.92 -9.73 3.84
CA TYR A 294 -7.10 -10.50 3.44
C TYR A 294 -7.80 -9.92 2.21
N LEU A 295 -7.96 -8.60 2.15
CA LEU A 295 -8.55 -7.95 0.99
C LEU A 295 -7.71 -8.14 -0.28
N SER A 296 -6.40 -8.26 -0.15
CA SER A 296 -5.54 -8.56 -1.28
C SER A 296 -5.83 -9.93 -1.91
N THR A 297 -6.45 -10.86 -1.17
CA THR A 297 -6.86 -12.18 -1.70
C THR A 297 -8.20 -12.17 -2.44
N VAL A 298 -8.94 -11.07 -2.42
CA VAL A 298 -10.17 -10.91 -3.21
C VAL A 298 -9.78 -10.62 -4.65
N GLU A 299 -9.97 -11.59 -5.53
CA GLU A 299 -9.50 -11.53 -6.92
C GLU A 299 -10.06 -10.32 -7.66
N GLU A 300 -11.34 -10.06 -7.51
CA GLU A 300 -12.08 -9.00 -8.20
C GLU A 300 -11.87 -7.60 -7.63
N LEU A 301 -11.14 -7.46 -6.51
CA LEU A 301 -10.79 -6.16 -5.94
C LEU A 301 -9.52 -5.61 -6.59
N ASP A 302 -9.59 -4.42 -7.17
CA ASP A 302 -8.46 -3.80 -7.88
C ASP A 302 -7.66 -2.83 -7.00
N ILE A 303 -8.32 -2.03 -6.16
CA ILE A 303 -7.71 -0.91 -5.43
C ILE A 303 -7.99 -1.05 -3.93
N ILE A 304 -6.93 -0.98 -3.13
CA ILE A 304 -7.02 -0.91 -1.67
C ILE A 304 -6.49 0.46 -1.22
N ILE A 305 -7.35 1.22 -0.56
CA ILE A 305 -7.00 2.53 0.01
C ILE A 305 -6.73 2.32 1.50
N TYR A 306 -5.45 2.29 1.87
CA TYR A 306 -5.05 1.88 3.21
C TYR A 306 -4.99 3.07 4.17
N GLN A 307 -5.88 3.07 5.16
CA GLN A 307 -6.02 4.15 6.13
C GLN A 307 -4.94 4.06 7.22
N ALA A 308 -4.29 5.17 7.53
CA ALA A 308 -3.35 5.28 8.65
C ALA A 308 -3.99 5.76 9.95
N GLY A 309 -5.13 6.46 9.84
CA GLY A 309 -5.93 6.91 10.96
C GLY A 309 -5.23 7.87 11.92
N VAL A 310 -4.36 8.73 11.41
CA VAL A 310 -3.62 9.68 12.25
C VAL A 310 -4.55 10.62 12.99
N MET A 311 -5.55 11.14 12.29
CA MET A 311 -6.53 12.08 12.84
C MET A 311 -7.71 11.35 13.50
N ALA A 312 -8.06 10.15 13.03
CA ALA A 312 -9.21 9.39 13.56
C ALA A 312 -9.03 8.98 15.02
N SER A 313 -7.80 8.77 15.49
CA SER A 313 -7.49 8.42 16.89
C SER A 313 -7.87 9.51 17.90
N TYR A 314 -7.97 10.74 17.45
CA TYR A 314 -8.40 11.86 18.30
C TYR A 314 -9.77 11.60 18.96
N ARG A 315 -10.55 10.70 18.39
CA ARG A 315 -11.90 10.35 18.83
C ARG A 315 -11.92 9.30 19.97
N THR A 316 -10.95 8.40 19.99
CA THR A 316 -10.94 7.22 20.91
C THR A 316 -9.98 7.34 22.07
N ASP A 317 -8.80 7.98 21.88
CA ASP A 317 -7.71 7.99 22.86
C ASP A 317 -7.48 9.37 23.49
N ASN A 318 -8.44 9.87 24.27
CA ASN A 318 -8.26 11.12 25.02
C ASN A 318 -7.69 12.29 24.20
N ARG A 319 -8.04 12.39 22.90
CA ARG A 319 -7.67 13.48 22.00
C ARG A 319 -6.20 13.54 21.60
N LYS A 320 -5.48 12.44 21.62
CA LYS A 320 -4.10 12.38 21.11
C LYS A 320 -4.08 11.97 19.64
N MET A 321 -3.46 12.80 18.79
CA MET A 321 -3.12 12.39 17.44
C MET A 321 -2.08 11.26 17.49
N TYR A 322 -2.22 10.29 16.60
CA TYR A 322 -1.14 9.33 16.42
C TYR A 322 0.09 9.99 15.78
N PRO A 323 1.30 9.50 16.06
CA PRO A 323 2.52 10.02 15.40
C PRO A 323 2.42 9.89 13.88
N PHE A 324 2.89 10.89 13.12
CA PHE A 324 2.88 10.88 11.66
C PHE A 324 3.63 9.69 11.04
N ARG A 325 4.66 9.16 11.71
CA ARG A 325 5.33 7.92 11.31
C ARG A 325 4.36 6.75 11.11
N ARG A 326 3.20 6.74 11.80
CA ARG A 326 2.14 5.76 11.62
C ARG A 326 1.65 5.72 10.18
N VAL A 327 1.63 6.85 9.48
CA VAL A 327 1.26 6.89 8.05
C VAL A 327 2.14 5.94 7.27
N LYS A 328 3.47 6.05 7.42
CA LYS A 328 4.41 5.16 6.74
C LYS A 328 4.25 3.71 7.19
N ASP A 329 4.13 3.46 8.49
CA ASP A 329 4.07 2.09 9.03
C ASP A 329 2.85 1.33 8.53
N PHE A 330 1.68 1.95 8.58
CA PHE A 330 0.43 1.33 8.15
C PHE A 330 0.33 1.27 6.62
N CYS A 331 0.73 2.34 5.93
CA CYS A 331 0.73 2.34 4.47
C CYS A 331 1.72 1.32 3.89
N ALA A 332 2.83 1.04 4.57
CA ALA A 332 3.77 -0.01 4.18
C ALA A 332 3.16 -1.42 4.26
N LEU A 333 2.26 -1.66 5.23
CA LEU A 333 1.48 -2.91 5.29
C LEU A 333 0.58 -3.06 4.06
N GLY A 334 -0.14 -2.01 3.69
CA GLY A 334 -0.99 -2.00 2.50
C GLY A 334 -0.19 -2.18 1.21
N ALA A 335 0.96 -1.51 1.09
CA ALA A 335 1.86 -1.65 -0.04
C ALA A 335 2.45 -3.06 -0.16
N GLY A 336 2.77 -3.70 0.98
CA GLY A 336 3.21 -5.09 1.02
C GLY A 336 2.09 -6.06 0.62
N ALA A 337 0.87 -5.83 1.10
CA ALA A 337 -0.28 -6.67 0.80
C ALA A 337 -0.61 -6.72 -0.70
N LYS A 338 -0.46 -5.62 -1.44
CA LYS A 338 -0.72 -5.59 -2.89
C LYS A 338 0.15 -6.55 -3.69
N LEU A 339 1.36 -6.84 -3.21
CA LEU A 339 2.28 -7.76 -3.89
C LEU A 339 1.70 -9.17 -4.00
N LEU A 340 0.77 -9.52 -3.11
CA LEU A 340 0.09 -10.82 -3.11
C LEU A 340 -0.74 -11.04 -4.39
N GLN A 341 -1.35 -9.98 -4.95
CA GLN A 341 -2.32 -10.11 -6.04
C GLN A 341 -2.21 -9.00 -7.11
N ASN A 342 -1.10 -8.30 -7.18
CA ASN A 342 -0.90 -7.19 -8.13
C ASN A 342 -1.98 -6.09 -8.03
N LYS A 343 -2.42 -5.78 -6.82
CA LYS A 343 -3.43 -4.74 -6.54
C LYS A 343 -2.82 -3.33 -6.65
N ILE A 344 -3.66 -2.34 -6.80
CA ILE A 344 -3.29 -0.93 -6.64
C ILE A 344 -3.42 -0.59 -5.16
N SER A 345 -2.35 -0.05 -4.56
CA SER A 345 -2.34 0.38 -3.16
C SER A 345 -2.19 1.89 -3.07
N LEU A 346 -3.17 2.54 -2.45
CA LEU A 346 -3.13 3.99 -2.19
C LEU A 346 -2.97 4.24 -0.70
N ASN A 347 -2.09 5.17 -0.36
CA ASN A 347 -1.90 5.62 1.01
C ASN A 347 -2.94 6.69 1.34
N HIS A 348 -3.76 6.44 2.34
CA HIS A 348 -4.78 7.38 2.76
C HIS A 348 -4.17 8.53 3.58
N VAL A 349 -4.56 9.75 3.26
CA VAL A 349 -4.13 10.98 3.95
C VAL A 349 -5.37 11.72 4.45
N GLU A 350 -5.45 11.92 5.76
CA GLU A 350 -6.58 12.57 6.40
C GLU A 350 -6.36 14.09 6.45
N LEU A 351 -7.15 14.84 5.68
CA LEU A 351 -7.06 16.29 5.58
C LEU A 351 -7.97 17.02 6.58
N PHE A 352 -8.72 16.28 7.38
CA PHE A 352 -9.61 16.82 8.40
C PHE A 352 -8.93 16.92 9.77
N GLY A 353 -9.48 17.76 10.64
CA GLY A 353 -9.17 17.84 12.05
C GLY A 353 -10.45 17.98 12.87
N TYR A 354 -10.38 17.70 14.14
CA TYR A 354 -11.50 17.93 15.05
C TYR A 354 -11.36 19.29 15.73
N LEU A 355 -12.45 20.05 15.80
CA LEU A 355 -12.49 21.27 16.63
C LEU A 355 -12.32 20.89 18.11
N GLU A 356 -11.50 21.65 18.82
CA GLU A 356 -11.32 21.47 20.25
C GLU A 356 -12.67 21.38 20.98
N ASN A 357 -12.82 20.34 21.78
CA ASN A 357 -13.90 20.13 22.75
C ASN A 357 -15.28 19.64 22.25
N ARG A 358 -15.47 19.18 21.02
CA ARG A 358 -16.78 18.62 20.65
C ARG A 358 -16.67 17.24 20.02
N LEU A 359 -17.39 16.27 20.58
CA LEU A 359 -17.72 14.96 20.01
C LEU A 359 -18.71 15.07 18.83
N THR A 360 -18.85 16.24 18.24
CA THR A 360 -19.76 16.48 17.12
C THR A 360 -19.04 16.26 15.80
N PRO A 361 -19.76 15.81 14.73
CA PRO A 361 -19.20 15.47 13.44
C PRO A 361 -18.66 16.66 12.62
N ASN A 362 -18.49 17.84 13.23
CA ASN A 362 -17.94 19.01 12.55
C ASN A 362 -16.42 18.86 12.44
N THR A 363 -15.98 18.13 11.43
CA THR A 363 -14.59 18.11 11.03
C THR A 363 -14.26 19.41 10.31
N THR A 364 -13.12 20.01 10.65
CA THR A 364 -12.54 21.16 9.96
C THR A 364 -11.28 20.70 9.24
N ALA A 365 -10.75 21.55 8.36
CA ALA A 365 -9.40 21.31 7.84
C ALA A 365 -8.39 21.23 8.99
N THR A 366 -7.48 20.26 8.90
CA THR A 366 -6.37 20.18 9.85
C THR A 366 -5.30 21.24 9.56
N THR A 367 -4.28 21.36 10.40
CA THR A 367 -3.24 22.39 10.25
C THR A 367 -2.34 22.13 9.03
N TYR A 368 -1.68 23.20 8.53
CA TYR A 368 -0.66 23.09 7.49
C TYR A 368 0.36 21.98 7.79
N SER A 369 0.94 21.99 9.00
CA SER A 369 1.94 21.00 9.38
C SER A 369 1.41 19.57 9.35
N ASN A 370 0.16 19.35 9.76
CA ASN A 370 -0.43 18.02 9.78
C ASN A 370 -0.66 17.47 8.37
N ILE A 371 -1.19 18.30 7.47
CA ILE A 371 -1.38 17.93 6.06
C ILE A 371 -0.03 17.60 5.42
N HIS A 372 0.91 18.53 5.54
CA HIS A 372 2.22 18.43 4.94
C HIS A 372 2.97 17.17 5.41
N GLN A 373 3.02 16.92 6.71
CA GLN A 373 3.71 15.75 7.28
C GLN A 373 3.07 14.41 6.87
N GLN A 374 1.75 14.33 6.77
CA GLN A 374 1.07 13.11 6.33
C GLN A 374 1.39 12.78 4.86
N ILE A 375 1.29 13.77 3.95
CA ILE A 375 1.59 13.58 2.53
C ILE A 375 3.06 13.17 2.36
N LEU A 376 3.99 13.85 3.06
CA LEU A 376 5.42 13.53 3.00
C LEU A 376 5.70 12.11 3.51
N SER A 377 5.12 11.72 4.65
CA SER A 377 5.29 10.38 5.19
C SER A 377 4.75 9.32 4.23
N ALA A 378 3.55 9.54 3.67
CA ALA A 378 2.95 8.67 2.67
C ALA A 378 3.83 8.54 1.40
N SER A 379 4.52 9.61 0.99
CA SER A 379 5.39 9.61 -0.19
C SER A 379 6.65 8.74 -0.04
N THR A 380 7.07 8.49 1.20
CA THR A 380 8.24 7.66 1.49
C THR A 380 7.94 6.16 1.47
N VAL A 381 6.67 5.75 1.38
CA VAL A 381 6.29 4.34 1.30
C VAL A 381 6.70 3.76 -0.06
N THR A 382 7.56 2.77 -0.02
CA THR A 382 7.99 2.04 -1.22
C THR A 382 6.89 1.08 -1.66
N GLY A 383 6.69 0.96 -2.95
CA GLY A 383 5.69 0.03 -3.51
C GLY A 383 4.24 0.53 -3.50
N ALA A 384 3.89 1.64 -2.85
CA ALA A 384 2.59 2.26 -3.00
C ALA A 384 2.42 2.89 -4.41
N ASP A 385 1.20 2.83 -4.93
CA ASP A 385 0.88 3.36 -6.25
C ASP A 385 0.42 4.82 -6.20
N GLY A 386 0.25 5.39 -5.02
CA GLY A 386 -0.16 6.77 -4.88
C GLY A 386 -0.74 7.09 -3.50
N ILE A 387 -1.49 8.18 -3.47
CA ILE A 387 -2.16 8.69 -2.26
C ILE A 387 -3.65 8.91 -2.53
N SER A 388 -4.44 8.88 -1.45
CA SER A 388 -5.86 9.20 -1.48
C SER A 388 -6.17 10.19 -0.37
N PHE A 389 -6.78 11.32 -0.73
CA PHE A 389 -7.17 12.36 0.22
C PHE A 389 -8.56 12.08 0.82
N PHE A 390 -8.69 12.26 2.14
CA PHE A 390 -9.99 12.27 2.80
C PHE A 390 -10.16 13.57 3.62
N THR A 391 -10.79 14.57 3.09
CA THR A 391 -11.15 14.85 1.70
C THR A 391 -10.58 16.20 1.31
N TYR A 392 -10.01 16.31 0.13
CA TYR A 392 -9.59 17.58 -0.42
C TYR A 392 -10.80 18.46 -0.71
N HIS A 393 -11.85 17.91 -1.30
CA HIS A 393 -13.09 18.62 -1.62
C HIS A 393 -13.67 19.35 -0.41
N ALA A 394 -13.98 18.62 0.67
CA ALA A 394 -14.70 19.20 1.81
C ALA A 394 -13.81 20.06 2.72
N HIS A 395 -12.59 19.60 3.00
CA HIS A 395 -11.74 20.15 4.05
C HIS A 395 -10.71 21.16 3.54
N VAL A 396 -10.38 21.14 2.26
CA VAL A 396 -9.44 22.08 1.65
C VAL A 396 -10.16 23.02 0.70
N TYR A 397 -10.78 22.51 -0.37
CA TYR A 397 -11.41 23.33 -1.38
C TYR A 397 -12.62 24.12 -0.84
N GLU A 398 -13.64 23.47 -0.30
CA GLU A 398 -14.83 24.13 0.24
C GLU A 398 -14.54 24.98 1.46
N ALA A 399 -13.65 24.50 2.34
CA ALA A 399 -13.28 25.24 3.52
C ALA A 399 -12.48 26.53 3.17
N SER A 400 -11.64 26.51 2.11
CA SER A 400 -10.87 27.68 1.67
C SER A 400 -11.76 28.83 1.18
N LYS A 401 -12.95 28.53 0.64
CA LYS A 401 -13.93 29.54 0.24
C LYS A 401 -14.51 30.33 1.43
N LYS A 402 -14.52 29.70 2.62
CA LYS A 402 -15.23 30.22 3.80
C LYS A 402 -14.32 30.85 4.86
N LEU A 403 -13.07 30.45 4.97
CA LEU A 403 -12.19 30.82 6.07
C LEU A 403 -10.76 31.13 5.60
N ALA A 404 -10.26 32.33 5.89
CA ALA A 404 -8.89 32.75 5.54
C ALA A 404 -7.80 31.83 6.14
N GLN A 405 -8.06 31.18 7.29
CA GLN A 405 -7.15 30.20 7.90
C GLN A 405 -6.95 28.95 7.03
N VAL A 406 -7.90 28.63 6.18
CA VAL A 406 -7.89 27.42 5.34
C VAL A 406 -7.16 27.63 4.01
N LYS A 407 -6.86 28.88 3.60
CA LYS A 407 -5.93 29.12 2.48
C LYS A 407 -4.59 28.40 2.70
N ARG A 408 -4.14 28.33 3.96
CA ARG A 408 -2.94 27.56 4.34
C ARG A 408 -3.06 26.07 4.12
N SER A 409 -4.26 25.49 4.13
CA SER A 409 -4.43 24.06 3.86
C SER A 409 -4.24 23.75 2.37
N HIS A 410 -4.70 24.62 1.49
CA HIS A 410 -4.44 24.50 0.07
C HIS A 410 -2.93 24.66 -0.23
N GLU A 411 -2.27 25.64 0.37
CA GLU A 411 -0.82 25.83 0.29
C GLU A 411 -0.08 24.57 0.80
N ALA A 412 -0.52 24.00 1.93
CA ALA A 412 0.06 22.78 2.49
C ALA A 412 -0.03 21.59 1.54
N VAL A 413 -1.17 21.39 0.90
CA VAL A 413 -1.31 20.32 -0.11
C VAL A 413 -0.43 20.63 -1.31
N THR A 414 -0.45 21.85 -1.83
CA THR A 414 0.35 22.24 -2.99
C THR A 414 1.85 22.02 -2.76
N ASP A 415 2.36 22.48 -1.62
CA ASP A 415 3.79 22.35 -1.28
C ASP A 415 4.17 20.89 -1.02
N ALA A 416 3.31 20.16 -0.30
CA ALA A 416 3.54 18.74 -0.07
C ALA A 416 3.46 17.90 -1.36
N MET A 417 2.62 18.27 -2.30
CA MET A 417 2.52 17.59 -3.60
C MET A 417 3.73 17.86 -4.50
N LYS A 418 4.32 19.06 -4.46
CA LYS A 418 5.63 19.31 -5.09
C LYS A 418 6.70 18.39 -4.51
N ALA A 419 6.75 18.28 -3.18
CA ALA A 419 7.66 17.37 -2.51
C ALA A 419 7.36 15.89 -2.85
N PHE A 420 6.09 15.51 -2.91
CA PHE A 420 5.65 14.18 -3.35
C PHE A 420 6.21 13.85 -4.74
N ASP A 421 6.12 14.78 -5.69
CA ASP A 421 6.66 14.60 -7.04
C ASP A 421 8.20 14.50 -7.03
N LEU A 422 8.89 15.28 -6.22
CA LEU A 422 10.35 15.17 -6.04
C LEU A 422 10.74 13.80 -5.48
N ILE A 423 10.02 13.32 -4.45
CA ILE A 423 10.31 12.03 -3.80
C ILE A 423 10.01 10.86 -4.74
N THR A 424 8.96 10.98 -5.53
CA THR A 424 8.34 9.85 -6.23
C THR A 424 8.44 9.92 -7.75
N GLY A 425 8.70 11.09 -8.33
CA GLY A 425 8.76 11.28 -9.78
C GLY A 425 10.06 10.78 -10.42
N LYS A 426 9.98 10.30 -11.67
CA LYS A 426 11.14 9.85 -12.48
C LYS A 426 12.08 8.83 -11.78
N VAL A 427 11.52 7.99 -10.92
CA VAL A 427 12.25 6.92 -10.22
C VAL A 427 11.59 5.57 -10.50
N SER A 428 12.37 4.49 -10.44
CA SER A 428 11.79 3.16 -10.53
C SER A 428 11.03 2.82 -9.25
N ASN A 429 9.93 2.10 -9.38
CA ASN A 429 9.19 1.52 -8.24
C ASN A 429 9.90 0.26 -7.70
N SER A 430 11.25 0.25 -7.68
CA SER A 430 11.99 -0.90 -7.18
C SER A 430 11.62 -1.16 -5.71
N THR A 431 11.31 -2.40 -5.42
CA THR A 431 11.16 -2.88 -4.04
C THR A 431 12.53 -2.89 -3.36
N ASN A 432 12.53 -2.68 -2.04
CA ASN A 432 13.76 -2.79 -1.26
C ASN A 432 14.23 -4.25 -1.20
N SER A 433 15.54 -4.47 -1.05
CA SER A 433 16.09 -5.82 -0.88
C SER A 433 15.72 -6.43 0.47
N LEU A 434 15.48 -5.60 1.48
CA LEU A 434 15.10 -6.03 2.81
C LEU A 434 13.57 -6.03 2.94
N SER A 435 13.01 -7.16 3.37
CA SER A 435 11.58 -7.30 3.65
C SER A 435 11.37 -7.76 5.09
N VAL A 436 10.64 -6.98 5.86
CA VAL A 436 10.28 -7.33 7.24
C VAL A 436 9.01 -8.17 7.21
N TYR A 437 9.10 -9.38 7.72
CA TYR A 437 7.97 -10.31 7.83
C TYR A 437 7.09 -9.95 9.01
N PHE A 438 5.80 -9.84 8.75
CA PHE A 438 4.78 -9.56 9.77
C PHE A 438 3.73 -10.67 9.75
N PRO A 439 3.81 -11.65 10.67
CA PRO A 439 2.86 -12.72 10.74
C PRO A 439 1.56 -12.33 11.44
N TYR A 440 0.47 -12.93 11.01
CA TYR A 440 -0.85 -12.71 11.58
C TYR A 440 -0.96 -13.11 13.06
N SER A 441 -0.28 -14.18 13.44
CA SER A 441 -0.28 -14.69 14.82
C SER A 441 0.11 -13.63 15.84
N ASP A 442 1.05 -12.75 15.48
CA ASP A 442 1.51 -11.69 16.39
C ASP A 442 0.50 -10.54 16.53
N TRP A 443 -0.39 -10.37 15.55
CA TRP A 443 -1.50 -9.44 15.66
C TRP A 443 -2.58 -9.93 16.63
N ILE A 444 -3.04 -11.16 16.48
CA ILE A 444 -4.12 -11.73 17.32
C ILE A 444 -3.79 -11.66 18.81
N ILE A 445 -2.51 -11.83 19.18
CA ILE A 445 -2.07 -11.77 20.56
C ILE A 445 -1.67 -10.38 21.04
N GLU A 446 -2.06 -9.34 20.28
CA GLU A 446 -1.79 -7.93 20.59
C GLU A 446 -0.29 -7.58 20.79
N ARG A 447 0.61 -8.36 20.20
CA ARG A 447 2.06 -8.13 20.31
C ARG A 447 2.64 -7.18 19.27
N TRP A 448 1.91 -6.95 18.19
CA TRP A 448 2.41 -6.13 17.09
C TRP A 448 2.89 -4.71 17.50
N PRO A 449 2.20 -3.95 18.41
CA PRO A 449 2.72 -2.64 18.81
C PRO A 449 4.00 -2.74 19.62
N ASN A 450 4.25 -3.86 20.28
CA ASN A 450 5.41 -4.04 21.17
C ASN A 450 6.64 -4.61 20.47
N PHE A 451 6.47 -5.30 19.34
CA PHE A 451 7.58 -5.97 18.64
C PHE A 451 7.75 -5.48 17.20
N PHE A 452 6.67 -5.37 16.45
CA PHE A 452 6.74 -5.02 15.05
C PHE A 452 7.04 -3.53 14.83
N LEU A 453 6.34 -2.62 15.51
CA LEU A 453 6.63 -1.18 15.39
C LEU A 453 8.05 -0.83 15.87
N PRO A 454 8.54 -1.35 17.02
CA PRO A 454 9.93 -1.16 17.39
C PRO A 454 10.94 -1.72 16.39
N ALA A 455 10.60 -2.80 15.67
CA ALA A 455 11.44 -3.31 14.60
C ALA A 455 11.52 -2.34 13.41
N LEU A 456 10.40 -1.74 12.99
CA LEU A 456 10.42 -0.70 11.96
C LEU A 456 11.20 0.54 12.40
N ASP A 457 11.07 0.95 13.67
CA ASP A 457 11.87 2.03 14.25
C ASP A 457 13.37 1.70 14.20
N ALA A 458 13.75 0.44 14.40
CA ALA A 458 15.13 0.00 14.28
C ALA A 458 15.71 0.28 12.89
N PHE A 459 14.96 -0.02 11.83
CA PHE A 459 15.42 0.24 10.46
C PHE A 459 15.46 1.73 10.13
N ARG A 460 14.57 2.55 10.73
CA ARG A 460 14.69 4.02 10.66
C ARG A 460 15.97 4.52 11.30
N ILE A 461 16.32 4.04 12.50
CA ILE A 461 17.56 4.37 13.20
C ILE A 461 18.79 3.99 12.36
N LEU A 462 18.73 2.85 11.69
CA LEU A 462 19.81 2.39 10.81
C LEU A 462 19.85 3.14 9.46
N GLY A 463 18.81 3.91 9.13
CA GLY A 463 18.64 4.52 7.80
C GLY A 463 18.42 3.49 6.69
N GLU A 464 17.89 2.32 7.03
CA GLU A 464 17.67 1.21 6.10
C GLU A 464 16.22 1.21 5.62
N PRO A 465 15.96 1.45 4.32
CA PRO A 465 14.62 1.31 3.79
C PRO A 465 14.22 -0.18 3.76
N VAL A 466 13.02 -0.46 4.25
CA VAL A 466 12.47 -1.83 4.29
C VAL A 466 11.08 -1.86 3.69
N ASP A 467 10.74 -2.99 3.05
CA ASP A 467 9.37 -3.32 2.71
C ASP A 467 8.76 -4.14 3.86
N VAL A 468 7.45 -4.04 4.02
CA VAL A 468 6.71 -4.88 4.97
C VAL A 468 6.02 -5.99 4.20
N LEU A 469 6.19 -7.22 4.65
CA LEU A 469 5.55 -8.39 4.09
C LEU A 469 4.50 -8.91 5.08
N PRO A 470 3.25 -8.42 5.02
CA PRO A 470 2.18 -8.94 5.85
C PRO A 470 1.74 -10.28 5.29
N TYR A 471 1.88 -11.32 6.07
CA TYR A 471 1.42 -12.64 5.71
C TYR A 471 0.60 -13.27 6.82
N SER A 472 -0.54 -13.82 6.43
CA SER A 472 -1.38 -14.64 7.27
C SER A 472 -1.35 -16.06 6.74
N PRO A 473 -0.83 -17.02 7.50
CA PRO A 473 -1.07 -18.41 7.19
C PRO A 473 -2.57 -18.71 7.31
N PRO A 474 -3.08 -19.73 6.61
CA PRO A 474 -4.43 -20.20 6.83
C PRO A 474 -4.54 -20.62 8.30
N LEU A 475 -5.38 -19.92 9.06
CA LEU A 475 -5.78 -20.40 10.38
C LEU A 475 -6.59 -21.68 10.16
N GLU A 476 -6.30 -22.70 10.96
CA GLU A 476 -7.16 -23.88 10.97
C GLU A 476 -8.60 -23.43 11.21
N GLU A 477 -9.53 -23.92 10.41
CA GLU A 477 -10.96 -23.56 10.46
C GLU A 477 -11.58 -23.67 11.86
N SER A 478 -10.96 -24.46 12.73
CA SER A 478 -11.37 -24.66 14.11
C SER A 478 -11.21 -23.43 15.02
N VAL A 479 -10.32 -22.49 14.68
CA VAL A 479 -10.03 -21.34 15.55
C VAL A 479 -10.88 -20.12 15.15
N TYR A 480 -11.20 -19.97 13.85
CA TYR A 480 -12.01 -18.88 13.33
C TYR A 480 -12.93 -19.36 12.21
N PRO A 481 -14.10 -19.92 12.52
CA PRO A 481 -15.03 -20.49 11.53
C PRO A 481 -15.62 -19.45 10.54
N TYR A 482 -15.36 -18.17 10.78
CA TYR A 482 -15.83 -17.06 9.93
C TYR A 482 -14.80 -16.57 8.90
N TYR A 483 -13.59 -17.12 8.90
CA TYR A 483 -12.54 -16.78 7.93
C TYR A 483 -12.21 -18.01 7.06
N PRO A 484 -12.93 -18.25 5.98
CA PRO A 484 -12.53 -19.25 5.01
C PRO A 484 -11.36 -18.71 4.17
N PHE A 485 -10.28 -18.33 4.83
CA PHE A 485 -9.09 -17.85 4.13
C PHE A 485 -8.10 -18.97 4.02
N HIS A 486 -8.16 -19.65 2.94
CA HIS A 486 -7.01 -20.34 2.42
C HIS A 486 -6.06 -19.27 1.87
N ALA A 487 -5.25 -18.66 2.74
CA ALA A 487 -4.07 -17.97 2.26
C ALA A 487 -3.32 -18.99 1.44
N ASN A 488 -3.26 -18.78 0.15
CA ASN A 488 -2.71 -19.76 -0.76
C ASN A 488 -1.22 -19.88 -0.44
N LYS A 489 -0.75 -21.06 -0.03
CA LYS A 489 0.68 -21.35 0.18
C LYS A 489 1.52 -20.87 -1.01
N ASP A 490 0.96 -20.93 -2.19
CA ASP A 490 1.57 -20.47 -3.42
C ASP A 490 1.80 -18.96 -3.44
N VAL A 491 1.01 -18.18 -2.72
CA VAL A 491 1.16 -16.71 -2.64
C VAL A 491 2.40 -16.36 -1.82
N LEU A 492 2.58 -16.90 -0.63
CA LEU A 492 3.81 -16.67 0.15
C LEU A 492 5.04 -17.21 -0.58
N ALA A 493 4.96 -18.39 -1.14
CA ALA A 493 6.03 -18.97 -1.93
C ALA A 493 6.40 -18.08 -3.14
N ARG A 494 5.41 -17.48 -3.81
CA ARG A 494 5.63 -16.53 -4.90
C ARG A 494 6.31 -15.24 -4.40
N LEU A 495 5.81 -14.66 -3.30
CA LEU A 495 6.40 -13.46 -2.71
C LEU A 495 7.84 -13.66 -2.27
N LEU A 496 8.12 -14.80 -1.64
CA LEU A 496 9.47 -15.15 -1.23
C LEU A 496 10.40 -15.32 -2.43
N ARG A 497 9.90 -15.78 -3.59
CA ARG A 497 10.70 -15.84 -4.83
C ARG A 497 11.11 -14.46 -5.36
N GLU A 498 10.27 -13.46 -5.14
CA GLU A 498 10.55 -12.07 -5.55
C GLU A 498 11.41 -11.31 -4.55
N LYS A 499 11.63 -11.86 -3.36
CA LYS A 499 12.43 -11.26 -2.30
C LYS A 499 13.77 -11.96 -2.19
N THR A 500 14.74 -11.23 -1.64
CA THR A 500 16.11 -11.73 -1.52
C THR A 500 16.51 -11.89 -0.07
N ILE A 501 16.05 -11.00 0.81
CA ILE A 501 16.38 -11.00 2.23
C ILE A 501 15.11 -10.82 3.05
N LEU A 502 14.85 -11.77 3.93
CA LEU A 502 13.72 -11.78 4.85
C LEU A 502 14.20 -11.48 6.27
N ILE A 503 13.62 -10.45 6.87
CA ILE A 503 13.86 -10.08 8.26
C ILE A 503 12.75 -10.66 9.13
N LEU A 504 13.12 -11.40 10.16
CA LEU A 504 12.25 -11.92 11.18
C LEU A 504 12.49 -11.13 12.48
N PRO A 505 11.69 -10.08 12.75
CA PRO A 505 11.80 -9.36 14.01
C PRO A 505 11.20 -10.23 15.11
N ASN A 506 11.83 -10.37 16.24
CA ASN A 506 11.38 -11.04 17.48
C ASN A 506 9.90 -11.55 17.48
N ILE A 507 9.63 -12.52 16.61
CA ILE A 507 8.28 -13.01 16.32
C ILE A 507 8.04 -14.24 17.19
N SER A 508 6.89 -14.31 17.85
CA SER A 508 6.46 -15.53 18.55
C SER A 508 5.28 -16.16 17.82
N GLY A 509 5.38 -17.42 17.47
CA GLY A 509 4.23 -18.17 16.97
C GLY A 509 4.21 -18.35 15.44
N PHE A 510 5.29 -18.83 14.86
CA PHE A 510 5.28 -19.39 13.52
C PHE A 510 4.44 -20.66 13.48
N GLN A 511 3.65 -20.81 12.44
CA GLN A 511 3.07 -22.10 12.08
C GLN A 511 4.13 -22.97 11.36
N GLN A 512 3.93 -24.27 11.38
CA GLN A 512 4.83 -25.20 10.70
C GLN A 512 4.98 -24.87 9.21
N THR A 513 3.87 -24.49 8.56
CA THR A 513 3.86 -24.08 7.14
C THR A 513 4.74 -22.87 6.84
N ASP A 514 4.86 -21.94 7.77
CA ASP A 514 5.72 -20.76 7.60
C ASP A 514 7.18 -21.15 7.70
N SER A 515 7.49 -22.02 8.67
CA SER A 515 8.83 -22.58 8.84
C SER A 515 9.30 -23.32 7.59
N ASP A 516 8.43 -24.16 7.02
CA ASP A 516 8.72 -24.92 5.80
C ASP A 516 8.98 -24.00 4.60
N LEU A 517 8.16 -22.94 4.44
CA LEU A 517 8.33 -21.99 3.35
C LEU A 517 9.58 -21.12 3.50
N ILE A 518 9.90 -20.68 4.71
CA ILE A 518 11.13 -19.94 4.99
C ILE A 518 12.36 -20.81 4.78
N LYS A 519 12.31 -22.07 5.22
CA LYS A 519 13.37 -23.04 4.99
C LYS A 519 13.59 -23.26 3.49
N ALA A 520 12.53 -23.49 2.71
CA ALA A 520 12.60 -23.65 1.27
C ALA A 520 13.13 -22.36 0.56
N PHE A 521 12.75 -21.19 1.05
CA PHE A 521 13.27 -19.91 0.56
C PHE A 521 14.78 -19.81 0.74
N VAL A 522 15.30 -20.16 1.92
CA VAL A 522 16.75 -20.14 2.19
C VAL A 522 17.46 -21.22 1.38
N GLU A 523 16.91 -22.41 1.30
CA GLU A 523 17.47 -23.52 0.51
C GLU A 523 17.64 -23.14 -0.98
N GLN A 524 16.71 -22.37 -1.53
CA GLN A 524 16.78 -21.87 -2.91
C GLN A 524 17.71 -20.66 -3.09
N GLY A 525 18.30 -20.16 -2.04
CA GLY A 525 19.28 -19.08 -2.10
C GLY A 525 18.86 -17.77 -1.40
N GLY A 526 17.67 -17.70 -0.81
CA GLY A 526 17.26 -16.56 0.01
C GLY A 526 18.13 -16.42 1.27
N VAL A 527 18.11 -15.23 1.86
CA VAL A 527 18.77 -14.98 3.14
C VAL A 527 17.73 -14.59 4.18
N VAL A 528 17.77 -15.25 5.33
CA VAL A 528 16.93 -14.87 6.48
C VAL A 528 17.81 -14.26 7.57
N VAL A 529 17.33 -13.16 8.17
CA VAL A 529 17.95 -12.51 9.33
C VAL A 529 16.92 -12.47 10.46
N ALA A 530 17.13 -13.27 11.49
CA ALA A 530 16.25 -13.31 12.67
C ALA A 530 16.82 -12.47 13.80
N PHE A 531 15.97 -11.63 14.40
CA PHE A 531 16.28 -10.83 15.58
C PHE A 531 15.46 -11.31 16.78
N GLY A 532 16.08 -11.36 17.94
CA GLY A 532 15.43 -11.71 19.19
C GLY A 532 16.04 -12.92 19.87
N PRO A 533 15.82 -13.05 21.18
CA PRO A 533 16.38 -14.16 21.97
C PRO A 533 15.79 -15.52 21.58
N GLN A 534 14.55 -15.51 21.11
CA GLN A 534 13.86 -16.71 20.63
C GLN A 534 13.69 -16.61 19.11
N ILE A 535 14.25 -17.57 18.39
CA ILE A 535 14.06 -17.64 16.94
C ILE A 535 12.73 -18.31 16.65
N PRO A 536 11.84 -17.65 15.92
CA PRO A 536 10.50 -18.13 15.68
C PRO A 536 10.52 -19.21 14.59
N MET A 537 10.62 -20.47 14.99
CA MET A 537 10.45 -21.62 14.10
C MET A 537 9.50 -22.61 14.78
N GLY A 538 8.68 -23.31 14.02
CA GLY A 538 7.64 -24.18 14.54
C GLY A 538 8.15 -25.27 15.47
N ARG A 539 9.31 -25.86 15.16
CA ARG A 539 9.93 -26.94 15.96
C ARG A 539 11.38 -26.66 16.28
N SER A 540 11.85 -27.10 17.45
CA SER A 540 13.22 -26.82 17.91
C SER A 540 14.31 -27.40 16.98
N TYR A 541 14.10 -28.56 16.37
CA TYR A 541 15.06 -29.13 15.43
C TYR A 541 15.21 -28.33 14.14
N GLU A 542 14.16 -27.64 13.68
CA GLU A 542 14.21 -26.76 12.50
C GLU A 542 15.08 -25.54 12.74
N ARG A 543 15.07 -25.00 13.96
CA ARG A 543 15.99 -23.93 14.37
C ARG A 543 17.43 -24.41 14.29
N THR A 544 17.69 -25.63 14.81
CA THR A 544 19.01 -26.24 14.75
C THR A 544 19.46 -26.47 13.32
N GLU A 545 18.59 -26.97 12.46
CA GLU A 545 18.91 -27.23 11.05
C GLU A 545 19.13 -25.96 10.27
N LEU A 546 18.19 -25.00 10.33
CA LEU A 546 18.24 -23.78 9.52
C LEU A 546 19.29 -22.78 10.06
N PHE A 547 19.27 -22.49 11.36
CA PHE A 547 20.15 -21.49 11.98
C PHE A 547 21.44 -22.07 12.56
N GLY A 548 21.56 -23.38 12.63
CA GLY A 548 22.76 -24.06 13.17
C GLY A 548 23.02 -23.79 14.66
N ILE A 549 21.93 -23.56 15.42
CA ILE A 549 22.00 -23.28 16.86
C ILE A 549 20.96 -24.10 17.62
N GLU A 550 21.28 -24.37 18.88
CA GLU A 550 20.37 -24.96 19.85
C GLU A 550 20.12 -23.97 20.98
N GLU A 551 18.85 -23.76 21.31
CA GLU A 551 18.41 -22.87 22.38
C GLU A 551 18.29 -23.61 23.70
N THR A 552 18.84 -23.04 24.77
CA THR A 552 18.65 -23.52 26.14
C THR A 552 18.17 -22.39 27.02
N LEU A 553 17.21 -22.66 27.91
CA LEU A 553 16.74 -21.70 28.88
C LEU A 553 17.88 -21.33 29.85
N SER A 554 18.05 -20.06 30.11
CA SER A 554 19.02 -19.55 31.09
C SER A 554 18.50 -18.22 31.64
N SER A 555 18.78 -17.99 32.92
CA SER A 555 18.58 -16.66 33.53
C SER A 555 19.92 -15.95 33.59
N GLY A 556 20.02 -14.77 33.01
CA GLY A 556 21.24 -13.96 33.09
C GLY A 556 21.11 -12.64 32.33
N SER A 557 21.83 -11.62 32.74
CA SER A 557 21.94 -10.37 32.01
C SER A 557 23.31 -10.28 31.38
N HIS A 558 23.38 -9.95 30.08
CA HIS A 558 24.61 -9.68 29.38
C HIS A 558 24.70 -8.18 29.05
N LYS A 559 25.84 -7.60 29.37
CA LYS A 559 26.05 -6.16 29.20
C LYS A 559 26.87 -5.83 27.97
N MET A 560 27.54 -6.80 27.36
CA MET A 560 28.49 -6.54 26.27
C MET A 560 28.56 -7.66 25.25
N VAL A 561 28.57 -7.26 23.97
CA VAL A 561 28.84 -8.12 22.82
C VAL A 561 30.23 -7.83 22.30
N VAL A 562 31.01 -8.90 22.08
CA VAL A 562 32.37 -8.86 21.52
C VAL A 562 32.38 -9.48 20.14
N VAL A 563 32.88 -8.77 19.15
CA VAL A 563 32.97 -9.27 17.77
C VAL A 563 34.15 -10.24 17.65
N GLU A 564 33.87 -11.44 17.18
CA GLU A 564 34.90 -12.48 16.94
C GLU A 564 35.36 -12.47 15.46
N SER A 565 34.44 -12.35 14.53
CA SER A 565 34.70 -12.36 13.10
C SER A 565 34.08 -11.17 12.40
N ALA A 566 34.84 -10.44 11.57
CA ALA A 566 34.30 -9.39 10.77
C ALA A 566 33.34 -9.94 9.69
N LEU A 567 32.18 -9.32 9.55
CA LEU A 567 31.27 -9.51 8.42
C LEU A 567 31.42 -8.41 7.38
N GLY A 568 31.99 -7.26 7.76
CA GLY A 568 32.15 -6.09 6.93
C GLY A 568 33.24 -5.16 7.46
N THR A 569 33.14 -3.88 7.17
CA THR A 569 34.17 -2.88 7.45
C THR A 569 33.88 -2.00 8.67
N ARG A 570 32.64 -2.02 9.20
CA ARG A 570 32.20 -1.10 10.26
C ARG A 570 32.56 -1.59 11.66
N ALA A 571 32.36 -2.89 11.89
CA ALA A 571 32.70 -3.54 13.15
C ALA A 571 33.91 -4.45 12.97
N LYS A 572 35.00 -4.08 13.60
CA LYS A 572 36.27 -4.84 13.54
C LYS A 572 36.27 -5.96 14.58
N PRO A 573 37.01 -7.07 14.36
CA PRO A 573 37.23 -8.08 15.39
C PRO A 573 37.75 -7.42 16.68
N LYS A 574 37.31 -7.98 17.84
CA LYS A 574 37.55 -7.44 19.19
C LYS A 574 36.80 -6.14 19.52
N SER A 575 36.02 -5.55 18.61
CA SER A 575 35.14 -4.45 18.97
C SER A 575 34.14 -4.90 20.03
N ARG A 576 33.85 -4.01 20.98
CA ARG A 576 32.92 -4.25 22.09
C ARG A 576 31.76 -3.29 22.02
N PHE A 577 30.54 -3.81 22.24
CA PHE A 577 29.31 -3.04 22.21
C PHE A 577 28.52 -3.33 23.48
N GLY A 578 28.12 -2.28 24.20
CA GLY A 578 27.21 -2.38 25.34
C GLY A 578 25.81 -2.79 24.87
N VAL A 579 25.21 -3.78 25.48
CA VAL A 579 23.83 -4.23 25.18
C VAL A 579 23.08 -4.37 26.50
N PRO A 580 22.02 -3.60 26.74
CA PRO A 580 21.12 -3.86 27.84
C PRO A 580 20.26 -5.08 27.48
N SER A 581 20.58 -6.25 27.96
CA SER A 581 19.75 -7.40 27.72
C SER A 581 19.56 -8.22 29.00
N GLU A 582 18.30 -8.32 29.42
CA GLU A 582 17.86 -9.46 30.23
C GLU A 582 17.67 -10.63 29.26
N ARG A 583 18.34 -11.75 29.54
CA ARG A 583 18.34 -12.90 28.66
C ARG A 583 17.63 -14.06 29.28
N SER A 584 16.62 -14.57 28.57
CA SER A 584 15.92 -15.81 28.93
C SER A 584 16.45 -17.04 28.20
N VAL A 585 17.37 -16.88 27.24
CA VAL A 585 17.85 -17.96 26.36
C VAL A 585 19.35 -17.83 26.11
N VAL A 586 20.05 -18.96 26.08
CA VAL A 586 21.45 -19.11 25.63
C VAL A 586 21.46 -19.97 24.38
N TRP A 587 22.26 -19.58 23.40
CA TRP A 587 22.49 -20.40 22.21
C TRP A 587 23.75 -21.22 22.34
N LYS A 588 23.67 -22.47 21.81
CA LYS A 588 24.83 -23.32 21.57
C LYS A 588 24.98 -23.55 20.08
N LEU A 589 26.21 -23.48 19.58
CA LEU A 589 26.49 -23.72 18.16
C LEU A 589 26.27 -25.18 17.80
N LYS A 590 25.58 -25.43 16.70
CA LYS A 590 25.31 -26.71 16.07
C LYS A 590 25.63 -26.67 14.56
N GLY A 591 26.76 -26.10 14.21
CA GLY A 591 27.22 -25.94 12.84
C GLY A 591 27.32 -24.51 12.36
N ALA A 592 26.62 -23.53 12.99
CA ALA A 592 26.74 -22.14 12.66
C ALA A 592 28.14 -21.58 12.95
N ARG A 593 28.58 -20.63 12.14
CA ARG A 593 29.78 -19.84 12.38
C ARG A 593 29.48 -18.71 13.36
N LEU A 594 30.30 -18.59 14.39
CA LEU A 594 30.23 -17.50 15.37
C LEU A 594 30.73 -16.18 14.76
N ILE A 595 29.95 -15.13 14.90
CA ILE A 595 30.28 -13.76 14.47
C ILE A 595 30.56 -12.88 15.67
N ALA A 596 29.70 -12.93 16.68
CA ALA A 596 29.86 -12.20 17.92
C ALA A 596 29.40 -13.03 19.10
N LYS A 597 30.01 -12.83 20.24
CA LYS A 597 29.69 -13.50 21.50
C LYS A 597 29.46 -12.51 22.63
N PHE A 598 28.83 -12.96 23.67
CA PHE A 598 28.78 -12.26 24.93
C PHE A 598 30.08 -12.45 25.73
N GLU A 599 30.22 -11.71 26.84
CA GLU A 599 31.36 -11.77 27.74
C GLU A 599 31.60 -13.18 28.30
N ASP A 600 30.56 -13.96 28.52
CA ASP A 600 30.62 -15.34 29.00
C ASP A 600 30.98 -16.38 27.92
N GLY A 601 31.24 -15.88 26.69
CA GLY A 601 31.57 -16.71 25.54
C GLY A 601 30.36 -17.27 24.78
N SER A 602 29.14 -17.10 25.25
CA SER A 602 27.95 -17.58 24.57
C SER A 602 27.67 -16.79 23.28
N PRO A 603 27.15 -17.43 22.21
CA PRO A 603 26.88 -16.78 20.95
C PRO A 603 25.88 -15.61 21.05
N ALA A 604 26.18 -14.51 20.39
CA ALA A 604 25.31 -13.35 20.26
C ALA A 604 24.84 -13.12 18.81
N ILE A 605 25.74 -13.38 17.82
CA ILE A 605 25.41 -13.34 16.39
C ILE A 605 26.07 -14.54 15.73
N THR A 606 25.26 -15.25 14.91
CA THR A 606 25.72 -16.45 14.18
C THR A 606 25.26 -16.40 12.72
N VAL A 607 25.98 -17.12 11.87
CA VAL A 607 25.65 -17.31 10.46
C VAL A 607 25.73 -18.79 10.14
N ASN A 608 24.67 -19.36 9.59
CA ASN A 608 24.62 -20.72 9.08
C ASN A 608 24.37 -20.71 7.58
N LYS A 609 25.16 -21.44 6.82
CA LYS A 609 24.88 -21.73 5.41
C LYS A 609 23.86 -22.86 5.34
N PHE A 610 22.80 -22.65 4.57
CA PHE A 610 21.77 -23.66 4.38
C PHE A 610 21.33 -23.69 2.90
N GLY A 611 21.51 -24.82 2.25
CA GLY A 611 21.30 -24.94 0.82
C GLY A 611 22.16 -23.93 0.04
N LYS A 612 21.52 -23.14 -0.84
CA LYS A 612 22.15 -22.07 -1.61
C LYS A 612 22.18 -20.71 -0.89
N GLY A 613 21.47 -20.59 0.24
CA GLY A 613 21.33 -19.37 1.00
C GLY A 613 22.01 -19.40 2.36
N ALA A 614 21.52 -18.56 3.27
CA ALA A 614 22.05 -18.47 4.63
C ALA A 614 20.98 -17.99 5.61
N ALA A 615 21.14 -18.44 6.86
CA ALA A 615 20.37 -17.96 8.00
C ALA A 615 21.29 -17.25 8.98
N ILE A 616 20.93 -16.03 9.34
CA ILE A 616 21.67 -15.19 10.27
C ILE A 616 20.80 -15.00 11.50
N ALA A 617 21.35 -15.27 12.67
CA ALA A 617 20.65 -15.07 13.93
C ALA A 617 21.35 -14.00 14.77
N VAL A 618 20.56 -13.04 15.28
CA VAL A 618 20.96 -11.95 16.16
C VAL A 618 20.12 -12.08 17.44
N ILE A 619 20.74 -12.40 18.55
CA ILE A 619 20.01 -12.71 19.80
C ILE A 619 19.31 -11.48 20.41
N THR A 620 19.74 -10.28 20.07
CA THR A 620 19.09 -9.06 20.51
C THR A 620 17.91 -8.71 19.63
N GLU A 621 16.88 -8.11 20.22
CA GLU A 621 15.78 -7.53 19.45
C GLU A 621 16.25 -6.47 18.47
N ALA A 622 15.55 -6.30 17.35
CA ALA A 622 15.95 -5.39 16.29
C ALA A 622 16.17 -3.95 16.79
N SER A 623 15.30 -3.47 17.68
CA SER A 623 15.41 -2.14 18.28
C SER A 623 16.66 -1.97 19.15
N ALA A 624 17.00 -2.97 19.93
CA ALA A 624 18.21 -2.98 20.76
C ALA A 624 19.47 -3.09 19.88
N ALA A 625 19.44 -3.95 18.85
CA ALA A 625 20.54 -4.09 17.91
C ALA A 625 20.83 -2.77 17.16
N ALA A 626 19.80 -2.05 16.72
CA ALA A 626 19.95 -0.78 16.02
C ALA A 626 20.53 0.33 16.93
N ARG A 627 20.15 0.36 18.19
CA ARG A 627 20.57 1.41 19.13
C ARG A 627 21.96 1.16 19.72
N TRP A 628 22.24 -0.09 20.11
CA TRP A 628 23.43 -0.43 20.89
C TRP A 628 24.57 -1.01 20.06
N THR A 629 24.26 -1.65 18.94
CA THR A 629 25.28 -2.22 18.03
C THR A 629 25.07 -1.79 16.56
N PRO A 630 24.88 -0.47 16.27
CA PRO A 630 24.47 -0.03 14.93
C PRO A 630 25.48 -0.38 13.84
N GLN A 631 26.80 -0.28 14.10
CA GLN A 631 27.82 -0.64 13.11
C GLN A 631 27.78 -2.12 12.79
N LEU A 632 27.71 -2.98 13.82
CA LEU A 632 27.66 -4.42 13.67
C LEU A 632 26.37 -4.86 12.97
N THR A 633 25.23 -4.23 13.33
CA THR A 633 23.95 -4.52 12.70
C THR A 633 23.95 -4.15 11.21
N ARG A 634 24.52 -2.99 10.85
CA ARG A 634 24.70 -2.63 9.43
C ARG A 634 25.63 -3.60 8.69
N ASP A 635 26.68 -4.10 9.32
CA ASP A 635 27.54 -5.13 8.72
C ASP A 635 26.81 -6.45 8.51
N VAL A 636 25.93 -6.86 9.44
CA VAL A 636 25.04 -8.02 9.27
C VAL A 636 24.15 -7.84 8.05
N LEU A 637 23.47 -6.71 7.92
CA LEU A 637 22.59 -6.43 6.79
C LEU A 637 23.36 -6.34 5.46
N ALA A 638 24.52 -5.70 5.46
CA ALA A 638 25.40 -5.62 4.29
C ALA A 638 25.91 -7.01 3.87
N TYR A 639 26.26 -7.86 4.83
CA TYR A 639 26.65 -9.24 4.56
C TYR A 639 25.49 -10.05 3.99
N ALA A 640 24.28 -9.89 4.55
CA ALA A 640 23.09 -10.55 4.00
C ALA A 640 22.87 -10.17 2.51
N ARG A 641 23.02 -8.88 2.16
CA ARG A 641 22.96 -8.42 0.77
C ARG A 641 24.07 -9.03 -0.10
N SER A 642 25.30 -9.07 0.43
CA SER A 642 26.45 -9.60 -0.33
C SER A 642 26.27 -11.08 -0.71
N LEU A 643 25.59 -11.88 0.11
CA LEU A 643 25.25 -13.27 -0.19
C LEU A 643 24.30 -13.41 -1.41
N ARG A 644 23.61 -12.32 -1.77
CA ARG A 644 22.72 -12.25 -2.94
C ARG A 644 23.35 -11.48 -4.10
N GLY A 645 24.61 -11.11 -4.01
CA GLY A 645 25.28 -10.24 -5.00
C GLY A 645 24.73 -8.82 -5.03
N GLU A 646 24.03 -8.41 -3.95
CA GLU A 646 23.45 -7.09 -3.81
C GLU A 646 24.31 -6.21 -2.90
N SER A 647 24.17 -4.90 -3.06
CA SER A 647 24.74 -3.91 -2.15
C SER A 647 23.73 -2.82 -1.82
N SER A 648 23.85 -2.23 -0.66
CA SER A 648 23.18 -0.95 -0.39
C SER A 648 23.63 0.08 -1.41
N MET A 649 22.73 0.94 -1.86
CA MET A 649 23.10 2.07 -2.74
C MET A 649 23.81 3.17 -1.95
N VAL A 650 23.45 3.34 -0.70
CA VAL A 650 23.94 4.40 0.18
C VAL A 650 23.89 3.95 1.64
N ASP A 651 24.91 4.30 2.39
CA ASP A 651 24.90 4.24 3.86
C ASP A 651 24.38 5.55 4.42
N ILE A 652 23.43 5.49 5.35
CA ILE A 652 22.77 6.64 5.97
C ILE A 652 23.11 6.65 7.47
N PHE A 653 23.65 7.75 7.97
CA PHE A 653 23.99 7.93 9.38
C PHE A 653 23.27 9.16 9.94
N GLY A 654 22.89 9.11 11.22
CA GLY A 654 22.23 10.21 11.92
C GLY A 654 20.70 10.13 11.92
N SER A 655 20.09 9.22 11.14
CA SER A 655 18.65 8.98 11.21
C SER A 655 18.22 8.44 12.59
N ASN A 656 16.98 8.68 12.95
CA ASN A 656 16.37 8.24 14.22
C ASN A 656 14.94 7.72 13.99
N GLU A 657 14.26 7.31 15.05
CA GLU A 657 12.90 6.76 14.99
C GLU A 657 11.82 7.74 14.50
N LYS A 658 12.16 9.05 14.43
CA LYS A 658 11.27 10.10 13.90
C LYS A 658 11.61 10.50 12.47
N THR A 659 12.43 9.70 11.78
CA THR A 659 12.87 10.00 10.42
C THR A 659 12.31 8.96 9.45
N ASP A 660 11.49 9.37 8.49
CA ASP A 660 11.16 8.51 7.37
C ASP A 660 12.24 8.65 6.29
N VAL A 661 12.65 7.51 5.75
CA VAL A 661 13.68 7.43 4.71
C VAL A 661 13.12 6.64 3.53
N ALA A 662 13.36 7.12 2.32
CA ALA A 662 13.14 6.36 1.09
C ALA A 662 14.39 6.45 0.21
N VAL A 663 14.82 5.32 -0.32
CA VAL A 663 15.92 5.22 -1.31
C VAL A 663 15.35 4.60 -2.56
N ARG A 664 15.51 5.28 -3.70
CA ARG A 664 14.93 4.86 -4.97
C ARG A 664 15.97 4.92 -6.08
N ARG A 665 15.98 3.94 -6.96
CA ARG A 665 16.82 3.97 -8.15
C ARG A 665 16.33 5.03 -9.13
N THR A 666 17.26 5.77 -9.71
CA THR A 666 17.03 6.64 -10.86
C THR A 666 17.76 6.08 -12.09
N PHE A 667 17.57 6.71 -13.23
CA PHE A 667 18.28 6.28 -14.44
C PHE A 667 19.81 6.46 -14.33
N GLN A 668 20.27 7.49 -13.63
CA GLN A 668 21.69 7.83 -13.50
C GLN A 668 22.31 7.51 -12.13
N GLY A 669 21.53 6.91 -11.21
CA GLY A 669 22.04 6.63 -9.85
C GLY A 669 20.93 6.29 -8.86
N PHE A 670 20.80 7.11 -7.83
CA PHE A 670 19.75 6.93 -6.84
C PHE A 670 19.34 8.26 -6.18
N ARG A 671 18.12 8.26 -5.67
CA ARG A 671 17.54 9.37 -4.92
C ARG A 671 17.30 8.95 -3.49
N VAL A 672 17.60 9.82 -2.54
CA VAL A 672 17.29 9.64 -1.12
C VAL A 672 16.38 10.77 -0.68
N ALA A 673 15.27 10.40 -0.07
CA ALA A 673 14.33 11.32 0.51
C ALA A 673 14.25 11.11 2.02
N PHE A 674 14.22 12.20 2.76
CA PHE A 674 14.09 12.23 4.21
C PHE A 674 12.88 13.07 4.60
N VAL A 675 12.11 12.57 5.58
CA VAL A 675 11.08 13.35 6.27
C VAL A 675 11.40 13.34 7.76
N ASN A 676 11.60 14.51 8.33
CA ASN A 676 11.90 14.69 9.74
C ASN A 676 10.64 15.09 10.50
N HIS A 677 10.16 14.24 11.38
CA HIS A 677 8.99 14.49 12.23
C HIS A 677 9.36 15.17 13.57
N ASP A 678 10.66 15.37 13.84
CA ASP A 678 11.11 16.09 15.05
C ASP A 678 10.97 17.61 14.89
N SER A 679 10.83 18.28 16.01
CA SER A 679 10.85 19.75 16.12
C SER A 679 12.25 20.34 16.01
N ARG A 680 13.28 19.52 15.92
CA ARG A 680 14.69 19.92 15.78
C ARG A 680 15.25 19.52 14.42
N GLY A 681 16.21 20.29 13.93
CA GLY A 681 16.98 19.91 12.74
C GLY A 681 17.74 18.60 12.98
N LEU A 682 17.81 17.75 11.95
CA LEU A 682 18.44 16.43 12.04
C LEU A 682 19.67 16.38 11.14
N PRO A 683 20.90 16.27 11.69
CA PRO A 683 22.10 16.09 10.89
C PRO A 683 22.18 14.67 10.34
N ILE A 684 22.39 14.55 9.04
CA ILE A 684 22.49 13.27 8.30
C ILE A 684 23.80 13.24 7.52
N VAL A 685 24.42 12.08 7.50
CA VAL A 685 25.58 11.82 6.64
C VAL A 685 25.24 10.70 5.66
N LEU A 686 25.45 10.96 4.37
CA LEU A 686 25.26 9.99 3.30
C LEU A 686 26.61 9.55 2.73
N ARG A 687 26.79 8.24 2.52
CA ARG A 687 27.95 7.66 1.84
C ARG A 687 27.50 6.71 0.76
N PRO A 688 27.70 7.01 -0.53
CA PRO A 688 27.43 6.07 -1.60
C PRO A 688 28.28 4.81 -1.41
N VAL A 689 27.65 3.66 -1.60
CA VAL A 689 28.36 2.37 -1.57
C VAL A 689 28.81 2.04 -3.00
N ASN A 690 30.06 1.64 -3.16
CA ASN A 690 30.66 1.27 -4.48
C ASN A 690 30.72 2.42 -5.51
N ALA A 691 30.55 3.67 -5.14
CA ALA A 691 30.77 4.80 -6.06
C ALA A 691 32.26 4.91 -6.43
N ARG A 692 32.55 4.96 -7.73
CA ARG A 692 33.89 5.36 -8.22
C ARG A 692 34.10 6.83 -7.91
N THR A 693 35.30 7.20 -7.43
CA THR A 693 35.57 8.44 -6.71
C THR A 693 35.52 9.71 -7.55
N ASP A 694 35.58 9.65 -8.86
CA ASP A 694 36.03 10.80 -9.65
C ASP A 694 34.97 11.41 -10.57
N ASN A 695 33.76 10.78 -10.69
CA ASN A 695 32.73 11.23 -11.61
C ASN A 695 31.32 11.09 -10.99
N HIS A 696 31.04 11.83 -9.90
CA HIS A 696 29.69 11.86 -9.34
C HIS A 696 29.32 13.25 -8.86
N ALA A 697 28.03 13.52 -8.86
CA ALA A 697 27.46 14.75 -8.32
C ALA A 697 26.31 14.45 -7.36
N TRP A 698 26.17 15.27 -6.33
CA TRP A 698 24.99 15.33 -5.50
C TRP A 698 24.17 16.56 -5.88
N ILE A 699 22.89 16.38 -6.03
CA ILE A 699 21.93 17.45 -6.33
C ILE A 699 20.92 17.49 -5.21
N ASP A 700 20.76 18.64 -4.58
CA ASP A 700 19.63 18.92 -3.70
C ASP A 700 18.42 19.28 -4.56
N LEU A 701 17.52 18.31 -4.73
CA LEU A 701 16.29 18.52 -5.49
C LEU A 701 15.28 19.39 -4.73
N THR A 702 15.43 19.53 -3.42
CA THR A 702 14.55 20.40 -2.63
C THR A 702 14.80 21.88 -2.94
N ASN A 703 16.07 22.23 -3.15
CA ASN A 703 16.52 23.59 -3.41
C ASN A 703 17.02 23.81 -4.84
N ASP A 704 16.96 22.78 -5.68
CA ASP A 704 17.48 22.79 -7.06
C ASP A 704 18.95 23.26 -7.15
N THR A 705 19.80 22.74 -6.27
CA THR A 705 21.19 23.15 -6.18
C THR A 705 22.15 21.98 -6.28
N LEU A 706 23.27 22.20 -6.98
CA LEU A 706 24.40 21.27 -6.94
C LEU A 706 25.08 21.37 -5.59
N ILE A 707 25.28 20.23 -4.94
CA ILE A 707 25.98 20.19 -3.64
C ILE A 707 27.42 19.73 -3.87
N GLU A 708 28.35 20.56 -3.47
CA GLU A 708 29.74 20.14 -3.39
C GLU A 708 29.93 19.22 -2.17
N ALA A 709 30.20 17.96 -2.44
CA ALA A 709 30.48 17.01 -1.37
C ALA A 709 31.97 17.00 -1.02
N SER A 710 32.31 17.06 0.25
CA SER A 710 33.69 16.87 0.71
C SER A 710 34.05 15.37 0.64
N GLY A 711 34.74 14.98 -0.43
CA GLY A 711 35.08 13.58 -0.67
C GLY A 711 33.88 12.70 -0.99
N ARG A 712 33.84 11.48 -0.39
CA ARG A 712 32.77 10.49 -0.65
C ARG A 712 31.49 10.68 0.17
N SER A 713 31.43 11.65 1.06
CA SER A 713 30.33 11.82 2.01
C SER A 713 29.61 13.13 1.79
N LEU A 714 28.30 13.11 1.85
CA LEU A 714 27.45 14.29 1.86
C LEU A 714 26.92 14.51 3.28
N ASN A 715 27.13 15.70 3.83
CA ASN A 715 26.57 16.12 5.11
C ASN A 715 25.36 17.03 4.85
N LEU A 716 24.25 16.71 5.49
CA LEU A 716 22.98 17.43 5.35
C LEU A 716 22.41 17.75 6.73
N THR A 717 21.58 18.78 6.80
CA THR A 717 20.70 19.01 7.96
C THR A 717 19.26 19.03 7.46
N ILE A 718 18.46 18.04 7.86
CA ILE A 718 17.04 18.01 7.50
C ILE A 718 16.31 19.02 8.39
N PRO A 719 15.52 19.95 7.84
CA PRO A 719 14.81 20.95 8.62
C PRO A 719 13.87 20.34 9.67
N PRO A 720 13.58 21.05 10.77
CA PRO A 720 12.55 20.64 11.72
C PRO A 720 11.20 20.46 11.05
N ARG A 721 10.54 19.32 11.27
CA ARG A 721 9.25 18.97 10.65
C ARG A 721 9.23 19.21 9.13
N GLY A 722 10.40 19.03 8.50
CA GLY A 722 10.64 19.29 7.09
C GLY A 722 11.07 18.03 6.34
N PHE A 723 11.50 18.25 5.13
CA PHE A 723 12.02 17.20 4.26
C PHE A 723 13.27 17.65 3.52
N CYS A 724 13.99 16.69 2.97
CA CYS A 724 15.09 16.92 2.04
C CYS A 724 15.11 15.78 1.01
N VAL A 725 15.30 16.11 -0.24
CA VAL A 725 15.43 15.14 -1.32
C VAL A 725 16.73 15.40 -2.05
N VAL A 726 17.64 14.43 -2.03
CA VAL A 726 18.91 14.51 -2.73
C VAL A 726 19.04 13.40 -3.76
N GLU A 727 19.65 13.71 -4.89
CA GLU A 727 19.94 12.74 -5.94
C GLU A 727 21.45 12.59 -6.14
N PHE A 728 21.91 11.37 -6.10
CA PHE A 728 23.26 11.01 -6.48
C PHE A 728 23.28 10.59 -7.94
N ARG A 729 24.10 11.27 -8.76
CA ARG A 729 24.27 10.95 -10.18
C ARG A 729 25.72 10.52 -10.44
N GLN A 730 25.87 9.40 -11.13
CA GLN A 730 27.13 8.99 -11.71
C GLN A 730 27.21 9.58 -13.12
N ASN A 731 28.23 10.40 -13.35
CA ASN A 731 28.50 10.89 -14.70
C ASN A 731 29.07 9.73 -15.52
N ASN A 732 28.19 9.00 -16.19
CA ASN A 732 28.62 8.06 -17.24
C ASN A 732 29.00 8.91 -18.45
N GLU A 733 30.30 9.06 -18.73
CA GLU A 733 30.82 9.72 -19.93
C GLU A 733 30.47 8.99 -21.25
N ARG A 734 29.52 8.06 -21.22
CA ARG A 734 28.99 7.39 -22.41
C ARG A 734 27.50 7.66 -22.50
N GLU A 735 27.16 8.81 -23.03
CA GLU A 735 25.93 8.87 -23.83
C GLU A 735 26.13 7.98 -25.05
N PRO A 736 25.18 7.10 -25.37
CA PRO A 736 25.24 6.29 -26.54
C PRO A 736 25.12 7.12 -27.82
#